data_9f1ecfb8707c45ad96004ddffd6b788e
#
_entry.id   9f1ecfb8707c45ad96004ddffd6b788e
#
_cell.length_a   1.000
_cell.length_b   1.000
_cell.length_c   1.000
_cell.angle_alpha   90.00
_cell.angle_beta   90.00
_cell.angle_gamma   90.00
#
_symmetry.space_group_name_H-M   'P 1'
#
loop_
_entity.id
_entity.type
_entity.pdbx_description
1 polymer ?
#
loop_
_entity_poly.entity_id
_entity_poly.type
_entity_poly.pdbx_seq_one_letter_code
_entity_poly.pdbx_strand_id
1 'polypeptide(L)'
;MRKRFIHILWALLGTGILFCILGFAAVWNGLIGYMPEIEDLQNPINRFATQVYSSDGKVLGTWNLNKENRIVIPYDKMSPHLVEALVATEDERFYEHSGIDFRALGRAIVKRGIMGQANAGGGSTITQQLAKQLYSETASSTVQRFFQKPIEWVIAVKLERYYTKQEIIALYLNYFDFLHNAVGIKTAANTYFNKEPKDLTVCEVATLIGLCKNPSLFNPVRYPDRCRERRNVVLQQMVKAGYMDRSEYAKYSAEPLTLDFHRTDHKDGTATYLREFLRQYMTAKRPVRSDYPSWNRVQFVIDSIAWDTDPLYGWCNKNFKKDGSPYNVYADGLRVFTTIDSRMQKYAEEAVYKHVAGYLQPAFDRENKPKPSAPFSDKLTPNQIRSILNRSVTQSERYRTMKAAGYSPEEIHDAFRKKVEMTVFTYHGDIDTLMSPLDSIRYYKGFLRSGFMSMDPKTGAVKAYVGGLDYTHFMYDMVSLGRRQVGSTIKPFLYSLAMENGFTPCDMAPNRQQTYIVAGRRWTPRNAYHSRYGQMVPLKWGLAQSNNWISAYLMSKLNPQQFVQLLRDYGINNPDIHASMSLCLGPCEVSVSEMVSAYTAFANHGIRTSPLFVSRIEDNEGNTIATFQPRMNEVISADNAMKMLTMLMGVVDQGTAGRLRYRYNMEGQIGAKTGTTNNNSDGWFIGFTPQLVTGCWVGGEDRDIHFDSMSMGQGATMALPIWAIFMKKVYADPTLGFSPMEKFDIPADYNPCASQTEDEFGEEGIDEVFE
;
A
#
# COMPACT_ATOMS: atom_id res chain seq x y z
N MET A 1 78.38 27.22 4.91
CA MET A 1 77.39 26.33 4.27
C MET A 1 76.27 25.94 5.22
N ARG A 2 76.50 25.46 6.46
CA ARG A 2 75.48 24.96 7.42
C ARG A 2 74.37 26.01 7.76
N LYS A 3 74.77 27.32 8.01
CA LYS A 3 73.77 28.36 8.32
C LYS A 3 72.85 28.68 7.10
N ARG A 4 73.39 28.77 5.89
CA ARG A 4 72.58 28.99 4.67
C ARG A 4 71.62 27.83 4.41
N PHE A 5 72.02 26.60 4.62
CA PHE A 5 71.19 25.41 4.51
C PHE A 5 69.99 25.43 5.49
N ILE A 6 70.26 25.83 6.73
CA ILE A 6 69.22 25.98 7.79
C ILE A 6 68.25 27.10 7.40
N HIS A 7 68.72 28.25 6.87
CA HIS A 7 67.79 29.30 6.40
C HIS A 7 66.95 28.86 5.21
N ILE A 8 67.49 28.08 4.27
CA ILE A 8 66.74 27.51 3.16
C ILE A 8 65.65 26.53 3.68
N LEU A 9 65.98 25.67 4.67
CA LEU A 9 65.02 24.79 5.27
C LEU A 9 63.88 25.56 5.97
N TRP A 10 64.22 26.63 6.71
CA TRP A 10 63.21 27.48 7.38
C TRP A 10 62.36 28.25 6.35
N ALA A 11 62.96 28.72 5.26
CA ALA A 11 62.23 29.36 4.17
C ALA A 11 61.29 28.39 3.44
N LEU A 12 61.73 27.16 3.16
CA LEU A 12 60.88 26.11 2.59
C LEU A 12 59.73 25.72 3.52
N LEU A 13 59.99 25.59 4.81
CA LEU A 13 58.99 25.32 5.81
C LEU A 13 57.98 26.47 5.90
N GLY A 14 58.46 27.72 5.96
CA GLY A 14 57.57 28.90 5.99
C GLY A 14 56.72 29.04 4.75
N THR A 15 57.31 28.81 3.56
CA THR A 15 56.60 28.82 2.29
C THR A 15 55.53 27.69 2.25
N GLY A 16 55.87 26.48 2.72
CA GLY A 16 54.92 25.37 2.82
C GLY A 16 53.74 25.67 3.76
N ILE A 17 54.03 26.28 4.92
CA ILE A 17 52.98 26.69 5.87
C ILE A 17 52.09 27.77 5.24
N LEU A 18 52.69 28.78 4.59
CA LEU A 18 51.94 29.84 3.91
C LEU A 18 51.04 29.28 2.81
N PHE A 19 51.56 28.32 2.02
CA PHE A 19 50.80 27.65 0.98
C PHE A 19 49.62 26.86 1.53
N CYS A 20 49.81 26.15 2.68
CA CYS A 20 48.73 25.48 3.37
C CYS A 20 47.65 26.45 3.88
N ILE A 21 48.07 27.58 4.50
CA ILE A 21 47.12 28.60 5.00
C ILE A 21 46.30 29.19 3.84
N LEU A 22 46.95 29.56 2.72
CA LEU A 22 46.28 30.09 1.55
C LEU A 22 45.35 29.06 0.92
N GLY A 23 45.77 27.79 0.86
CA GLY A 23 44.93 26.69 0.41
C GLY A 23 43.66 26.49 1.27
N PHE A 24 43.82 26.49 2.62
CA PHE A 24 42.66 26.45 3.51
C PHE A 24 41.78 27.67 3.43
N ALA A 25 42.32 28.87 3.24
CA ALA A 25 41.55 30.10 3.03
C ALA A 25 40.76 30.04 1.72
N ALA A 26 41.34 29.50 0.67
CA ALA A 26 40.66 29.30 -0.62
C ALA A 26 39.53 28.29 -0.53
N VAL A 27 39.70 27.17 0.18
CA VAL A 27 38.63 26.20 0.48
C VAL A 27 37.54 26.81 1.37
N TRP A 28 37.94 27.59 2.40
CA TRP A 28 36.98 28.24 3.32
C TRP A 28 36.04 29.21 2.59
N ASN A 29 36.54 29.92 1.61
CA ASN A 29 35.78 30.88 0.76
C ASN A 29 35.12 30.23 -0.47
N GLY A 30 35.16 28.91 -0.62
CA GLY A 30 34.54 28.21 -1.74
C GLY A 30 35.25 28.39 -3.11
N LEU A 31 36.49 28.88 -3.13
CA LEU A 31 37.28 29.02 -4.33
C LEU A 31 37.84 27.68 -4.85
N ILE A 32 37.96 26.69 -3.99
CA ILE A 32 38.43 25.33 -4.29
C ILE A 32 37.46 24.33 -3.73
N GLY A 33 36.80 23.56 -4.61
CA GLY A 33 35.85 22.51 -4.24
C GLY A 33 34.45 23.03 -3.90
N TYR A 34 33.50 22.12 -3.73
CA TYR A 34 32.13 22.45 -3.29
C TYR A 34 32.14 22.81 -1.80
N MET A 35 31.64 23.99 -1.48
CA MET A 35 31.42 24.44 -0.10
C MET A 35 29.91 24.69 0.06
N PRO A 36 29.22 23.95 0.95
CA PRO A 36 27.78 24.14 1.17
C PRO A 36 27.51 25.57 1.70
N GLU A 37 26.36 26.11 1.31
CA GLU A 37 25.87 27.39 1.82
C GLU A 37 25.50 27.26 3.31
N ILE A 38 25.34 28.39 3.99
CA ILE A 38 25.01 28.40 5.44
C ILE A 38 23.66 27.71 5.69
N GLU A 39 22.70 27.92 4.80
CA GLU A 39 21.36 27.33 4.85
C GLU A 39 21.41 25.80 4.73
N ASP A 40 22.25 25.26 3.83
CA ASP A 40 22.49 23.82 3.69
C ASP A 40 23.18 23.22 4.92
N LEU A 41 24.04 24.02 5.60
CA LEU A 41 24.70 23.60 6.83
C LEU A 41 23.77 23.65 8.05
N GLN A 42 22.77 24.55 8.04
CA GLN A 42 21.76 24.66 9.10
C GLN A 42 20.65 23.60 8.98
N ASN A 43 20.40 23.09 7.79
CA ASN A 43 19.46 22.02 7.52
C ASN A 43 20.09 20.90 6.66
N PRO A 44 21.07 20.15 7.19
CA PRO A 44 21.83 19.18 6.42
C PRO A 44 21.02 17.96 5.99
N ILE A 45 19.87 17.72 6.62
CA ILE A 45 18.95 16.63 6.28
C ILE A 45 17.70 17.23 5.66
N ASN A 46 17.73 17.45 4.35
CA ASN A 46 16.59 17.98 3.58
C ASN A 46 15.65 16.90 3.06
N ARG A 47 15.90 15.61 3.37
CA ARG A 47 15.17 14.48 2.80
C ARG A 47 14.82 13.47 3.89
N PHE A 48 13.54 13.41 4.20
CA PHE A 48 12.97 12.52 5.19
C PHE A 48 11.96 11.58 4.51
N ALA A 49 11.99 10.31 4.88
CA ALA A 49 10.97 9.39 4.43
C ALA A 49 9.59 9.80 4.98
N THR A 50 8.58 9.81 4.13
CA THR A 50 7.20 9.98 4.55
C THR A 50 6.72 8.74 5.30
N GLN A 51 6.09 8.92 6.45
CA GLN A 51 5.51 7.85 7.25
C GLN A 51 4.00 7.79 7.03
N VAL A 52 3.49 6.57 6.84
CA VAL A 52 2.05 6.31 6.70
C VAL A 52 1.55 5.65 7.98
N TYR A 53 0.57 6.28 8.62
CA TYR A 53 0.01 5.85 9.90
C TYR A 53 -1.40 5.30 9.74
N SER A 54 -1.72 4.30 10.54
CA SER A 54 -3.10 3.86 10.78
C SER A 54 -3.87 4.81 11.69
N SER A 55 -5.18 4.67 11.77
CA SER A 55 -6.04 5.46 12.65
C SER A 55 -5.78 5.20 14.15
N ASP A 56 -5.27 4.01 14.49
CA ASP A 56 -4.82 3.63 15.84
C ASP A 56 -3.36 3.98 16.12
N GLY A 57 -2.73 4.82 15.27
CA GLY A 57 -1.41 5.42 15.49
C GLY A 57 -0.21 4.52 15.17
N LYS A 58 -0.40 3.34 14.58
CA LYS A 58 0.71 2.48 14.15
C LYS A 58 1.25 2.88 12.80
N VAL A 59 2.55 2.74 12.60
CA VAL A 59 3.18 2.94 11.30
C VAL A 59 2.86 1.74 10.39
N LEU A 60 2.17 1.99 9.29
CA LEU A 60 1.87 1.00 8.27
C LEU A 60 3.06 0.77 7.33
N GLY A 61 3.88 1.79 7.12
CA GLY A 61 5.08 1.77 6.30
C GLY A 61 5.59 3.15 5.95
N THR A 62 6.60 3.22 5.09
CA THR A 62 7.26 4.46 4.68
C THR A 62 7.35 4.57 3.17
N TRP A 63 7.37 5.81 2.66
CA TRP A 63 7.70 6.11 1.26
C TRP A 63 9.04 6.80 1.18
N ASN A 64 9.96 6.23 0.38
CA ASN A 64 11.31 6.76 0.17
C ASN A 64 11.79 6.44 -1.25
N LEU A 65 12.73 7.20 -1.75
CA LEU A 65 13.55 6.83 -2.90
C LEU A 65 14.70 5.94 -2.44
N ASN A 66 15.17 5.04 -3.29
CA ASN A 66 16.29 4.13 -3.03
C ASN A 66 17.45 4.85 -2.29
N LYS A 67 17.84 4.37 -1.10
CA LYS A 67 18.83 4.90 -0.15
C LYS A 67 18.39 6.09 0.74
N GLU A 68 17.12 6.47 0.76
CA GLU A 68 16.64 7.61 1.56
C GLU A 68 15.57 7.21 2.59
N ASN A 69 15.59 5.95 3.06
CA ASN A 69 14.68 5.44 4.10
C ASN A 69 15.10 5.94 5.50
N ARG A 70 15.16 7.27 5.67
CA ARG A 70 15.53 7.90 6.94
C ARG A 70 14.34 8.24 7.77
N ILE A 71 14.29 7.68 8.96
CA ILE A 71 13.41 8.13 10.02
C ILE A 71 14.32 8.80 11.06
N VAL A 72 14.27 10.12 11.11
CA VAL A 72 15.08 10.89 12.05
C VAL A 72 14.51 10.76 13.45
N ILE A 73 15.37 10.48 14.40
CA ILE A 73 15.03 10.51 15.83
C ILE A 73 15.95 11.50 16.56
N PRO A 74 15.40 12.24 17.52
CA PRO A 74 16.23 13.13 18.34
C PRO A 74 17.14 12.35 19.28
N TYR A 75 18.17 13.01 19.80
CA TYR A 75 19.21 12.40 20.65
C TYR A 75 18.64 11.69 21.89
N ASP A 76 17.62 12.27 22.52
CA ASP A 76 16.95 11.72 23.72
C ASP A 76 16.16 10.42 23.48
N LYS A 77 15.90 10.08 22.23
CA LYS A 77 15.27 8.81 21.83
C LYS A 77 16.28 7.71 21.47
N MET A 78 17.58 7.98 21.60
CA MET A 78 18.65 7.01 21.39
C MET A 78 19.04 6.32 22.69
N SER A 79 19.46 5.06 22.62
CA SER A 79 20.05 4.38 23.78
C SER A 79 21.36 5.07 24.18
N PRO A 80 21.64 5.31 25.48
CA PRO A 80 22.93 5.81 25.93
C PRO A 80 24.11 4.96 25.44
N HIS A 81 23.91 3.64 25.35
CA HIS A 81 24.94 2.71 24.87
C HIS A 81 25.31 2.94 23.40
N LEU A 82 24.39 3.46 22.56
CA LEU A 82 24.71 3.86 21.18
C LEU A 82 25.73 4.98 21.13
N VAL A 83 25.57 5.98 21.99
CA VAL A 83 26.44 7.13 22.07
C VAL A 83 27.82 6.71 22.61
N GLU A 84 27.82 5.95 23.70
CA GLU A 84 29.06 5.42 24.35
C GLU A 84 29.87 4.55 23.39
N ALA A 85 29.22 3.62 22.69
CA ALA A 85 29.86 2.73 21.72
C ALA A 85 30.41 3.50 20.50
N LEU A 86 29.66 4.48 19.99
CA LEU A 86 30.11 5.32 18.87
C LEU A 86 31.35 6.14 19.25
N VAL A 87 31.28 6.88 20.36
CA VAL A 87 32.38 7.73 20.84
C VAL A 87 33.60 6.88 21.15
N ALA A 88 33.44 5.77 21.89
CA ALA A 88 34.56 4.89 22.23
C ALA A 88 35.25 4.29 20.99
N THR A 89 34.48 4.04 19.90
CA THR A 89 35.01 3.31 18.73
C THR A 89 35.56 4.23 17.67
N GLU A 90 34.86 5.32 17.36
CA GLU A 90 35.16 6.18 16.22
C GLU A 90 35.94 7.43 16.63
N ASP A 91 35.71 7.97 17.84
CA ASP A 91 36.30 9.25 18.26
C ASP A 91 36.34 9.41 19.79
N GLU A 92 37.28 8.70 20.44
CA GLU A 92 37.45 8.66 21.94
C GLU A 92 37.49 10.05 22.60
N ARG A 93 37.94 11.08 21.87
CA ARG A 93 38.08 12.46 22.35
C ARG A 93 37.07 13.41 21.72
N PHE A 94 35.97 12.92 21.29
CA PHE A 94 34.94 13.69 20.57
C PHE A 94 34.53 14.98 21.29
N TYR A 95 34.43 14.93 22.62
CA TYR A 95 34.06 16.10 23.43
C TYR A 95 35.20 17.09 23.71
N GLU A 96 36.47 16.78 23.33
CA GLU A 96 37.64 17.58 23.59
C GLU A 96 38.10 18.47 22.44
N HIS A 97 37.54 18.30 21.22
CA HIS A 97 37.95 19.03 20.04
C HIS A 97 36.74 19.64 19.30
N SER A 98 37.01 20.58 18.36
CA SER A 98 36.00 21.27 17.54
C SER A 98 36.12 20.87 16.07
N GLY A 99 35.78 19.61 15.75
CA GLY A 99 35.76 19.05 14.40
C GLY A 99 37.05 18.40 13.93
N ILE A 100 38.22 18.81 14.44
CA ILE A 100 39.54 18.25 14.12
C ILE A 100 40.26 17.86 15.39
N ASP A 101 40.63 16.58 15.51
CA ASP A 101 41.52 16.10 16.55
C ASP A 101 42.98 16.14 16.08
N PHE A 102 43.69 17.24 16.36
CA PHE A 102 45.10 17.41 15.97
C PHE A 102 46.05 16.38 16.61
N ARG A 103 45.75 15.89 17.83
CA ARG A 103 46.54 14.84 18.47
C ARG A 103 46.40 13.49 17.79
N ALA A 104 45.15 13.10 17.41
CA ALA A 104 44.91 11.88 16.65
C ALA A 104 45.52 11.98 15.24
N LEU A 105 45.42 13.14 14.59
CA LEU A 105 46.00 13.40 13.28
C LEU A 105 47.55 13.27 13.36
N GLY A 106 48.21 13.90 14.33
CA GLY A 106 49.66 13.79 14.54
C GLY A 106 50.08 12.34 14.79
N ARG A 107 49.37 11.62 15.65
CA ARG A 107 49.61 10.19 15.90
C ARG A 107 49.47 9.34 14.63
N ALA A 108 48.45 9.61 13.80
CA ALA A 108 48.21 8.88 12.56
C ALA A 108 49.34 9.14 11.53
N ILE A 109 49.79 10.38 11.37
CA ILE A 109 50.91 10.76 10.50
C ILE A 109 52.20 10.04 10.92
N VAL A 110 52.55 10.05 12.20
CA VAL A 110 53.78 9.42 12.72
C VAL A 110 53.71 7.91 12.60
N LYS A 111 52.64 7.27 13.10
CA LYS A 111 52.55 5.79 13.13
C LYS A 111 52.31 5.17 11.75
N ARG A 112 51.42 5.76 10.92
CA ARG A 112 51.13 5.26 9.58
C ARG A 112 52.11 5.75 8.53
N GLY A 113 52.41 7.08 8.54
CA GLY A 113 53.22 7.70 7.50
C GLY A 113 54.69 7.42 7.65
N ILE A 114 55.25 7.47 8.90
CA ILE A 114 56.68 7.32 9.17
C ILE A 114 57.03 5.87 9.59
N MET A 115 56.22 5.27 10.47
CA MET A 115 56.51 3.92 11.00
C MET A 115 55.87 2.76 10.20
N GLY A 116 55.07 3.04 9.17
CA GLY A 116 54.46 2.01 8.30
C GLY A 116 53.44 1.10 8.98
N GLN A 117 52.93 1.46 10.18
CA GLN A 117 51.99 0.64 10.92
C GLN A 117 50.59 0.79 10.38
N ALA A 118 50.17 -0.11 9.51
CA ALA A 118 48.86 -0.10 8.85
C ALA A 118 47.69 -0.17 9.86
N ASN A 119 47.89 -0.78 11.02
CA ASN A 119 46.89 -0.98 12.08
C ASN A 119 46.80 0.17 13.11
N ALA A 120 47.57 1.22 12.97
CA ALA A 120 47.46 2.42 13.82
C ALA A 120 46.14 3.12 13.52
N GLY A 121 45.27 3.28 14.51
CA GLY A 121 43.89 3.81 14.38
C GLY A 121 43.76 5.05 13.49
N GLY A 122 42.57 5.31 12.96
CA GLY A 122 42.29 6.45 12.09
C GLY A 122 42.44 7.80 12.82
N GLY A 123 42.68 8.86 12.04
CA GLY A 123 42.74 10.25 12.56
C GLY A 123 41.49 11.08 12.15
N SER A 124 40.42 10.45 11.67
CA SER A 124 39.20 11.17 11.30
C SER A 124 38.22 11.18 12.46
N THR A 125 37.64 12.34 12.75
CA THR A 125 36.60 12.52 13.77
C THR A 125 35.22 12.14 13.31
N ILE A 126 34.27 11.95 14.25
CA ILE A 126 32.84 11.74 13.94
C ILE A 126 32.31 12.87 13.02
N THR A 127 32.64 14.13 13.35
CA THR A 127 32.20 15.30 12.57
C THR A 127 32.77 15.31 11.15
N GLN A 128 34.03 14.87 10.96
CA GLN A 128 34.61 14.73 9.60
C GLN A 128 33.97 13.59 8.80
N GLN A 129 33.61 12.50 9.49
CA GLN A 129 32.87 11.40 8.83
C GLN A 129 31.48 11.87 8.43
N LEU A 130 30.80 12.65 9.28
CA LEU A 130 29.51 13.27 8.97
C LEU A 130 29.62 14.23 7.78
N ALA A 131 30.61 15.14 7.79
CA ALA A 131 30.87 16.06 6.69
C ALA A 131 31.08 15.32 5.35
N LYS A 132 31.84 14.21 5.40
CA LYS A 132 32.02 13.36 4.23
C LYS A 132 30.71 12.74 3.74
N GLN A 133 29.86 12.24 4.62
CA GLN A 133 28.59 11.59 4.27
C GLN A 133 27.60 12.58 3.67
N LEU A 134 27.56 13.82 4.19
CA LEU A 134 26.62 14.85 3.77
C LEU A 134 27.01 15.53 2.44
N TYR A 135 28.31 15.81 2.24
CA TYR A 135 28.76 16.76 1.22
C TYR A 135 29.87 16.24 0.29
N SER A 136 30.39 15.01 0.48
CA SER A 136 31.44 14.48 -0.38
C SER A 136 30.91 13.39 -1.31
N GLU A 137 31.13 13.56 -2.62
CA GLU A 137 30.91 12.51 -3.59
C GLU A 137 31.90 11.35 -3.41
N THR A 138 31.54 10.17 -3.89
CA THR A 138 32.44 9.02 -3.85
C THR A 138 33.67 9.26 -4.72
N ALA A 139 34.86 9.35 -4.11
CA ALA A 139 36.09 9.58 -4.84
C ALA A 139 36.41 8.42 -5.78
N SER A 140 36.64 8.72 -7.05
CA SER A 140 37.01 7.75 -8.09
C SER A 140 38.51 7.40 -8.09
N SER A 141 39.34 8.22 -7.42
CA SER A 141 40.80 8.04 -7.35
C SER A 141 41.39 8.45 -6.00
N THR A 142 42.56 7.92 -5.67
CA THR A 142 43.34 8.29 -4.47
C THR A 142 43.71 9.78 -4.46
N VAL A 143 43.98 10.37 -5.63
CA VAL A 143 44.33 11.78 -5.79
C VAL A 143 43.12 12.65 -5.45
N GLN A 144 41.95 12.33 -5.97
CA GLN A 144 40.69 13.03 -5.66
C GLN A 144 40.40 12.95 -4.14
N ARG A 145 40.64 11.79 -3.53
CA ARG A 145 40.46 11.58 -2.09
C ARG A 145 41.37 12.49 -1.26
N PHE A 146 42.59 12.73 -1.73
CA PHE A 146 43.54 13.62 -1.04
C PHE A 146 43.03 15.07 -1.02
N PHE A 147 42.48 15.56 -2.13
CA PHE A 147 41.91 16.91 -2.23
C PHE A 147 40.56 17.09 -1.51
N GLN A 148 39.81 16.03 -1.30
CA GLN A 148 38.55 16.08 -0.54
C GLN A 148 38.78 16.27 0.97
N LYS A 149 39.90 15.78 1.54
CA LYS A 149 40.16 15.86 2.97
C LYS A 149 40.19 17.26 3.58
N PRO A 150 40.85 18.26 2.96
CA PRO A 150 40.81 19.64 3.46
C PRO A 150 39.36 20.21 3.45
N ILE A 151 38.57 19.87 2.47
CA ILE A 151 37.15 20.30 2.36
C ILE A 151 36.35 19.71 3.54
N GLU A 152 36.46 18.38 3.77
CA GLU A 152 35.82 17.69 4.91
C GLU A 152 36.21 18.34 6.25
N TRP A 153 37.49 18.78 6.43
CA TRP A 153 37.93 19.45 7.65
C TRP A 153 37.28 20.81 7.84
N VAL A 154 37.20 21.63 6.78
CA VAL A 154 36.55 22.94 6.84
C VAL A 154 35.04 22.78 7.15
N ILE A 155 34.36 21.86 6.50
CA ILE A 155 32.95 21.58 6.74
C ILE A 155 32.75 21.08 8.18
N ALA A 156 33.61 20.19 8.69
CA ALA A 156 33.53 19.68 10.07
C ALA A 156 33.66 20.82 11.11
N VAL A 157 34.58 21.75 10.90
CA VAL A 157 34.73 22.93 11.78
C VAL A 157 33.51 23.84 11.70
N LYS A 158 32.93 24.03 10.51
CA LYS A 158 31.68 24.79 10.34
C LYS A 158 30.51 24.12 11.05
N LEU A 159 30.32 22.79 10.90
CA LEU A 159 29.28 22.04 11.60
C LEU A 159 29.35 22.19 13.12
N GLU A 160 30.57 22.10 13.72
CA GLU A 160 30.76 22.28 15.17
C GLU A 160 30.46 23.72 15.66
N ARG A 161 30.32 24.69 14.76
CA ARG A 161 29.87 26.05 15.13
C ARG A 161 28.35 26.17 15.17
N TYR A 162 27.63 25.37 14.39
CA TYR A 162 26.19 25.44 14.30
C TYR A 162 25.44 24.41 15.12
N TYR A 163 26.11 23.26 15.44
CA TYR A 163 25.51 22.14 16.13
C TYR A 163 26.27 21.81 17.44
N THR A 164 25.51 21.44 18.45
CA THR A 164 26.04 20.84 19.66
C THR A 164 26.59 19.45 19.39
N LYS A 165 27.41 18.93 20.29
CA LYS A 165 27.96 17.58 20.21
C LYS A 165 26.85 16.51 20.15
N GLN A 166 25.76 16.71 20.89
CA GLN A 166 24.60 15.82 20.89
C GLN A 166 23.89 15.81 19.54
N GLU A 167 23.68 16.98 18.94
CA GLU A 167 23.09 17.09 17.60
C GLU A 167 23.97 16.46 16.53
N ILE A 168 25.31 16.61 16.61
CA ILE A 168 26.25 15.98 15.67
C ILE A 168 26.17 14.45 15.75
N ILE A 169 26.10 13.87 16.96
CA ILE A 169 25.89 12.43 17.14
C ILE A 169 24.56 11.99 16.55
N ALA A 170 23.48 12.73 16.84
CA ALA A 170 22.17 12.44 16.29
C ALA A 170 22.17 12.50 14.77
N LEU A 171 22.76 13.54 14.17
CA LEU A 171 22.93 13.66 12.72
C LEU A 171 23.71 12.49 12.14
N TYR A 172 24.85 12.13 12.75
CA TYR A 172 25.68 11.02 12.29
C TYR A 172 24.91 9.69 12.25
N LEU A 173 24.25 9.33 13.34
CA LEU A 173 23.49 8.08 13.47
C LEU A 173 22.23 8.06 12.59
N ASN A 174 21.58 9.20 12.39
CA ASN A 174 20.42 9.31 11.51
C ASN A 174 20.80 9.30 10.02
N TYR A 175 22.05 9.65 9.69
CA TYR A 175 22.49 9.77 8.30
C TYR A 175 23.22 8.53 7.77
N PHE A 176 23.76 7.68 8.65
CA PHE A 176 24.60 6.55 8.26
C PHE A 176 23.81 5.47 7.53
N ASP A 177 24.33 4.96 6.39
CA ASP A 177 23.75 3.85 5.62
C ASP A 177 24.28 2.50 6.16
N PHE A 178 23.40 1.77 6.84
CA PHE A 178 23.68 0.44 7.40
C PHE A 178 23.44 -0.70 6.39
N LEU A 179 23.25 -0.43 5.11
CA LEU A 179 22.85 -1.36 4.05
C LEU A 179 21.40 -1.91 4.20
N HIS A 180 21.03 -2.79 3.26
CA HIS A 180 19.69 -3.40 3.22
C HIS A 180 18.54 -2.37 3.28
N ASN A 181 18.76 -1.20 2.68
CA ASN A 181 17.84 -0.07 2.72
C ASN A 181 17.62 0.52 4.13
N ALA A 182 18.51 0.22 5.07
CA ALA A 182 18.47 0.71 6.45
C ALA A 182 19.34 1.97 6.59
N VAL A 183 18.80 3.13 6.20
CA VAL A 183 19.47 4.42 6.37
C VAL A 183 19.00 5.08 7.67
N GLY A 184 19.95 5.37 8.55
CA GLY A 184 19.70 5.88 9.90
C GLY A 184 19.46 4.78 10.93
N ILE A 185 19.76 5.13 12.18
CA ILE A 185 19.79 4.18 13.31
C ILE A 185 18.43 3.57 13.63
N LYS A 186 17.34 4.32 13.46
CA LYS A 186 15.98 3.79 13.69
C LYS A 186 15.64 2.72 12.68
N THR A 187 15.89 2.99 11.42
CA THR A 187 15.64 2.01 10.34
C THR A 187 16.55 0.79 10.50
N ALA A 188 17.82 0.99 10.91
CA ALA A 188 18.75 -0.11 11.16
C ALA A 188 18.31 -0.98 12.34
N ALA A 189 17.88 -0.40 13.46
CA ALA A 189 17.38 -1.12 14.63
C ALA A 189 16.17 -1.99 14.27
N ASN A 190 15.22 -1.44 13.49
CA ASN A 190 14.06 -2.18 13.00
C ASN A 190 14.47 -3.28 12.01
N THR A 191 15.35 -2.97 11.04
CA THR A 191 15.75 -3.93 10.00
C THR A 191 16.52 -5.13 10.55
N TYR A 192 17.45 -4.92 11.47
CA TYR A 192 18.31 -5.99 11.96
C TYR A 192 17.81 -6.69 13.23
N PHE A 193 16.98 -6.00 14.04
CA PHE A 193 16.60 -6.47 15.38
C PHE A 193 15.09 -6.30 15.69
N ASN A 194 14.32 -5.72 14.79
CA ASN A 194 12.88 -5.45 14.99
C ASN A 194 12.59 -4.70 16.31
N LYS A 195 13.43 -3.70 16.63
CA LYS A 195 13.38 -2.93 17.88
C LYS A 195 13.45 -1.44 17.65
N GLU A 196 12.94 -0.67 18.61
CA GLU A 196 13.23 0.76 18.69
C GLU A 196 14.68 0.99 19.17
N PRO A 197 15.36 2.08 18.72
CA PRO A 197 16.75 2.36 19.09
C PRO A 197 17.03 2.42 20.59
N LYS A 198 16.07 2.86 21.40
CA LYS A 198 16.16 2.91 22.86
C LYS A 198 16.16 1.53 23.53
N ASP A 199 15.60 0.52 22.84
CA ASP A 199 15.38 -0.84 23.39
C ASP A 199 16.48 -1.83 22.92
N LEU A 200 17.49 -1.32 22.19
CA LEU A 200 18.63 -2.13 21.76
C LEU A 200 19.48 -2.58 22.93
N THR A 201 19.86 -3.85 22.96
CA THR A 201 20.84 -4.41 23.89
C THR A 201 22.26 -3.92 23.58
N VAL A 202 23.17 -4.04 24.51
CA VAL A 202 24.58 -3.68 24.32
C VAL A 202 25.23 -4.41 23.16
N CYS A 203 24.92 -5.71 22.97
CA CYS A 203 25.41 -6.51 21.85
C CYS A 203 24.86 -6.06 20.50
N GLU A 204 23.58 -5.68 20.44
CA GLU A 204 22.95 -5.15 19.24
C GLU A 204 23.50 -3.78 18.86
N VAL A 205 23.67 -2.90 19.86
CA VAL A 205 24.35 -1.61 19.72
C VAL A 205 25.77 -1.79 19.16
N ALA A 206 26.57 -2.65 19.77
CA ALA A 206 27.96 -2.89 19.36
C ALA A 206 28.03 -3.47 17.93
N THR A 207 27.02 -4.24 17.54
CA THR A 207 26.87 -4.77 16.17
C THR A 207 26.64 -3.63 15.17
N LEU A 208 25.67 -2.73 15.42
CA LEU A 208 25.37 -1.59 14.54
C LEU A 208 26.55 -0.60 14.47
N ILE A 209 27.17 -0.27 15.58
CA ILE A 209 28.37 0.60 15.60
C ILE A 209 29.54 -0.08 14.88
N GLY A 210 29.65 -1.41 14.97
CA GLY A 210 30.64 -2.16 14.20
C GLY A 210 30.50 -1.99 12.69
N LEU A 211 29.28 -1.88 12.19
CA LEU A 211 28.97 -1.61 10.77
C LEU A 211 29.48 -0.22 10.34
N CYS A 212 29.55 0.77 11.21
CA CYS A 212 29.97 2.13 10.85
C CYS A 212 31.35 2.20 10.21
N LYS A 213 32.21 1.23 10.45
CA LYS A 213 33.52 1.17 9.81
C LYS A 213 33.48 0.78 8.33
N ASN A 214 32.72 -0.24 7.99
CA ASN A 214 32.50 -0.71 6.63
C ASN A 214 31.30 -1.67 6.60
N PRO A 215 30.09 -1.18 6.28
CA PRO A 215 28.88 -1.97 6.33
C PRO A 215 28.91 -3.22 5.41
N SER A 216 29.56 -3.10 4.24
CA SER A 216 29.64 -4.21 3.28
C SER A 216 30.54 -5.35 3.79
N LEU A 217 31.62 -5.03 4.48
CA LEU A 217 32.59 -6.00 4.98
C LEU A 217 32.09 -6.70 6.25
N PHE A 218 31.38 -5.97 7.12
CA PHE A 218 30.90 -6.44 8.41
C PHE A 218 29.39 -6.72 8.44
N ASN A 219 28.80 -7.00 7.26
CA ASN A 219 27.38 -7.27 7.11
C ASN A 219 26.97 -8.51 7.95
N PRO A 220 26.09 -8.36 8.95
CA PRO A 220 25.73 -9.45 9.86
C PRO A 220 24.92 -10.57 9.18
N VAL A 221 24.19 -10.27 8.11
CA VAL A 221 23.41 -11.24 7.34
C VAL A 221 24.30 -12.04 6.42
N ARG A 222 25.29 -11.38 5.78
CA ARG A 222 26.17 -12.02 4.78
C ARG A 222 27.44 -12.61 5.38
N TYR A 223 27.99 -11.99 6.43
CA TYR A 223 29.27 -12.36 7.07
C TYR A 223 29.16 -12.34 8.60
N PRO A 224 28.34 -13.21 9.22
CA PRO A 224 28.02 -13.17 10.64
C PRO A 224 29.28 -13.28 11.55
N ASP A 225 30.25 -14.12 11.19
CA ASP A 225 31.46 -14.29 11.99
C ASP A 225 32.33 -13.04 12.00
N ARG A 226 32.56 -12.41 10.84
CA ARG A 226 33.28 -11.13 10.74
C ARG A 226 32.57 -10.02 11.49
N CYS A 227 31.25 -10.02 11.43
CA CYS A 227 30.44 -9.04 12.18
C CYS A 227 30.59 -9.26 13.69
N ARG A 228 30.56 -10.51 14.17
CA ARG A 228 30.77 -10.85 15.57
C ARG A 228 32.16 -10.42 16.06
N GLU A 229 33.21 -10.68 15.29
CA GLU A 229 34.56 -10.22 15.58
C GLU A 229 34.60 -8.67 15.68
N ARG A 230 34.01 -7.97 14.75
CA ARG A 230 33.96 -6.51 14.75
C ARG A 230 33.14 -5.96 15.93
N ARG A 231 32.00 -6.59 16.27
CA ARG A 231 31.21 -6.30 17.49
C ARG A 231 32.10 -6.38 18.73
N ASN A 232 32.89 -7.44 18.87
CA ASN A 232 33.76 -7.65 20.00
C ASN A 232 34.91 -6.59 20.08
N VAL A 233 35.37 -6.07 18.93
CA VAL A 233 36.26 -4.91 18.88
C VAL A 233 35.58 -3.66 19.45
N VAL A 234 34.28 -3.41 19.10
CA VAL A 234 33.53 -2.27 19.68
C VAL A 234 33.42 -2.40 21.19
N LEU A 235 33.01 -3.58 21.69
CA LEU A 235 32.91 -3.86 23.12
C LEU A 235 34.29 -3.62 23.84
N GLN A 236 35.39 -4.03 23.19
CA GLN A 236 36.74 -3.79 23.73
C GLN A 236 37.12 -2.30 23.81
N GLN A 237 36.65 -1.49 22.80
CA GLN A 237 36.86 -0.05 22.85
C GLN A 237 36.02 0.60 23.96
N MET A 238 34.80 0.12 24.21
CA MET A 238 33.99 0.58 25.35
C MET A 238 34.66 0.31 26.69
N VAL A 239 35.30 -0.85 26.86
CA VAL A 239 36.10 -1.15 28.05
C VAL A 239 37.26 -0.18 28.19
N LYS A 240 38.03 0.07 27.11
CA LYS A 240 39.16 0.98 27.09
C LYS A 240 38.74 2.42 27.42
N ALA A 241 37.57 2.86 26.97
CA ALA A 241 37.02 4.19 27.25
C ALA A 241 36.34 4.30 28.62
N GLY A 242 36.24 3.21 29.40
CA GLY A 242 35.66 3.20 30.74
C GLY A 242 34.12 3.13 30.76
N TYR A 243 33.46 2.84 29.65
CA TYR A 243 31.99 2.68 29.57
C TYR A 243 31.50 1.27 29.91
N MET A 244 32.42 0.30 30.07
CA MET A 244 32.14 -1.09 30.40
C MET A 244 33.26 -1.70 31.20
N ASP A 245 32.95 -2.60 32.12
CA ASP A 245 33.98 -3.35 32.83
C ASP A 245 34.42 -4.64 32.12
N ARG A 246 35.48 -5.29 32.62
CA ARG A 246 36.04 -6.51 31.99
C ARG A 246 35.13 -7.71 32.18
N SER A 247 34.29 -7.77 33.20
CA SER A 247 33.37 -8.87 33.46
C SER A 247 32.18 -8.81 32.50
N GLU A 248 31.67 -7.60 32.27
CA GLU A 248 30.63 -7.33 31.26
C GLU A 248 31.14 -7.66 29.86
N TYR A 249 32.36 -7.26 29.52
CA TYR A 249 32.98 -7.63 28.25
C TYR A 249 33.06 -9.15 28.07
N ALA A 250 33.50 -9.88 29.09
CA ALA A 250 33.58 -11.34 29.01
C ALA A 250 32.21 -11.98 28.76
N LYS A 251 31.17 -11.45 29.39
CA LYS A 251 29.76 -11.88 29.16
C LYS A 251 29.32 -11.59 27.74
N TYR A 252 29.37 -10.32 27.34
CA TYR A 252 28.78 -9.89 26.03
C TYR A 252 29.58 -10.38 24.82
N SER A 253 30.92 -10.53 24.94
CA SER A 253 31.72 -11.07 23.83
C SER A 253 31.47 -12.55 23.56
N ALA A 254 31.01 -13.30 24.56
CA ALA A 254 30.64 -14.72 24.41
C ALA A 254 29.23 -14.91 23.82
N GLU A 255 28.35 -13.91 23.90
CA GLU A 255 27.01 -14.01 23.36
C GLU A 255 27.01 -14.25 21.84
N PRO A 256 26.13 -15.13 21.34
CA PRO A 256 25.98 -15.35 19.90
C PRO A 256 25.46 -14.07 19.20
N LEU A 257 25.71 -13.94 17.91
CA LEU A 257 25.06 -12.92 17.08
C LEU A 257 23.67 -13.40 16.72
N THR A 258 22.64 -12.82 17.32
CA THR A 258 21.23 -13.10 17.03
C THR A 258 20.64 -11.94 16.25
N LEU A 259 19.97 -12.22 15.15
CA LEU A 259 19.28 -11.24 14.32
C LEU A 259 17.78 -11.60 14.26
N ASP A 260 16.95 -10.58 14.29
CA ASP A 260 15.55 -10.64 13.88
C ASP A 260 15.42 -9.77 12.60
N PHE A 261 15.99 -10.32 11.50
CA PHE A 261 16.24 -9.56 10.29
C PHE A 261 14.97 -9.46 9.43
N HIS A 262 14.50 -8.23 9.27
CA HIS A 262 13.38 -7.85 8.40
C HIS A 262 13.83 -6.76 7.44
N ARG A 263 13.98 -7.10 6.16
CA ARG A 263 14.31 -6.09 5.16
C ARG A 263 13.13 -5.15 5.00
N THR A 264 13.32 -3.88 5.33
CA THR A 264 12.29 -2.85 5.18
C THR A 264 12.32 -2.32 3.75
N ASP A 265 11.42 -2.79 2.90
CA ASP A 265 11.17 -2.22 1.56
C ASP A 265 9.81 -1.51 1.60
N HIS A 266 9.57 -0.56 0.66
CA HIS A 266 8.24 0.04 0.47
C HIS A 266 7.16 -1.02 0.16
N LYS A 267 7.58 -2.23 -0.27
CA LYS A 267 6.74 -3.40 -0.53
C LYS A 267 6.40 -4.20 0.73
N ASP A 268 7.15 -4.01 1.83
CA ASP A 268 6.95 -4.71 3.09
C ASP A 268 6.07 -3.90 4.03
N GLY A 269 5.41 -4.57 4.98
CA GLY A 269 4.55 -3.96 5.98
C GLY A 269 3.05 -4.18 5.72
N THR A 270 2.23 -3.65 6.61
CA THR A 270 0.78 -3.80 6.57
C THR A 270 0.15 -2.86 5.53
N ALA A 271 -0.96 -3.27 4.91
CA ALA A 271 -1.74 -2.48 3.94
C ALA A 271 -0.92 -2.01 2.72
N THR A 272 -0.02 -2.84 2.20
CA THR A 272 0.92 -2.46 1.12
C THR A 272 0.19 -1.96 -0.13
N TYR A 273 -0.90 -2.63 -0.55
CA TYR A 273 -1.69 -2.19 -1.71
C TYR A 273 -2.25 -0.78 -1.52
N LEU A 274 -2.80 -0.48 -0.33
CA LEU A 274 -3.30 0.87 -0.04
C LEU A 274 -2.18 1.91 -0.04
N ARG A 275 -1.03 1.60 0.59
CA ARG A 275 0.10 2.53 0.62
C ARG A 275 0.59 2.87 -0.77
N GLU A 276 0.71 1.87 -1.65
CA GLU A 276 1.13 2.08 -3.03
C GLU A 276 0.06 2.80 -3.87
N PHE A 277 -1.21 2.48 -3.66
CA PHE A 277 -2.32 3.23 -4.24
C PHE A 277 -2.28 4.69 -3.82
N LEU A 278 -2.15 4.99 -2.51
CA LEU A 278 -2.07 6.36 -2.00
C LEU A 278 -0.86 7.12 -2.52
N ARG A 279 0.30 6.46 -2.61
CA ARG A 279 1.50 7.07 -3.17
C ARG A 279 1.28 7.55 -4.60
N GLN A 280 0.73 6.69 -5.46
CA GLN A 280 0.40 7.03 -6.84
C GLN A 280 -0.70 8.10 -6.90
N TYR A 281 -1.71 7.99 -6.08
CA TYR A 281 -2.85 8.89 -6.02
C TYR A 281 -2.46 10.31 -5.62
N MET A 282 -1.65 10.45 -4.58
CA MET A 282 -1.15 11.75 -4.08
C MET A 282 -0.14 12.42 -5.03
N THR A 283 0.66 11.63 -5.75
CA THR A 283 1.67 12.14 -6.70
C THR A 283 1.16 12.26 -8.14
N ALA A 284 -0.12 11.95 -8.37
CA ALA A 284 -0.71 12.02 -9.70
C ALA A 284 -0.59 13.43 -10.30
N LYS A 285 -0.28 13.51 -11.58
CA LYS A 285 -0.27 14.76 -12.35
C LYS A 285 -1.65 15.02 -12.94
N ARG A 286 -1.88 16.25 -13.37
CA ARG A 286 -3.11 16.59 -14.10
C ARG A 286 -3.24 15.68 -15.32
N PRO A 287 -4.36 14.93 -15.47
CA PRO A 287 -4.53 14.01 -16.58
C PRO A 287 -4.55 14.73 -17.93
N VAL A 288 -3.75 14.25 -18.87
CA VAL A 288 -3.73 14.72 -20.25
C VAL A 288 -4.03 13.51 -21.15
N ARG A 289 -4.95 13.66 -22.11
CA ARG A 289 -5.40 12.52 -22.93
C ARG A 289 -4.29 11.81 -23.70
N SER A 290 -3.25 12.53 -24.10
CA SER A 290 -2.06 11.98 -24.79
C SER A 290 -1.25 10.99 -23.95
N ASP A 291 -1.32 11.09 -22.62
CA ASP A 291 -0.56 10.25 -21.70
C ASP A 291 -1.20 8.87 -21.51
N TYR A 292 -2.45 8.70 -21.98
CA TYR A 292 -3.20 7.45 -21.89
C TYR A 292 -3.27 6.76 -23.26
N PRO A 293 -2.99 5.44 -23.33
CA PRO A 293 -3.22 4.66 -24.53
C PRO A 293 -4.66 4.79 -25.04
N SER A 294 -4.87 4.69 -26.34
CA SER A 294 -6.20 4.85 -26.95
C SER A 294 -7.26 3.91 -26.34
N TRP A 295 -6.85 2.71 -25.94
CA TRP A 295 -7.70 1.70 -25.31
C TRP A 295 -8.04 2.01 -23.84
N ASN A 296 -7.32 2.92 -23.17
CA ASN A 296 -7.50 3.22 -21.75
C ASN A 296 -8.26 4.54 -21.51
N ARG A 297 -9.36 4.73 -22.26
CA ARG A 297 -10.24 5.92 -22.13
C ARG A 297 -10.91 5.97 -20.75
N VAL A 298 -11.32 4.83 -20.22
CA VAL A 298 -12.02 4.74 -18.93
C VAL A 298 -11.18 5.35 -17.81
N GLN A 299 -9.90 4.98 -17.72
CA GLN A 299 -9.00 5.50 -16.69
C GLN A 299 -8.78 7.01 -16.83
N PHE A 300 -8.61 7.51 -18.05
CA PHE A 300 -8.49 8.96 -18.28
C PHE A 300 -9.70 9.75 -17.77
N VAL A 301 -10.91 9.26 -18.00
CA VAL A 301 -12.13 9.94 -17.53
C VAL A 301 -12.21 9.92 -16.00
N ILE A 302 -11.90 8.79 -15.37
CA ILE A 302 -11.95 8.63 -13.93
C ILE A 302 -10.89 9.51 -13.25
N ASP A 303 -9.67 9.51 -13.78
CA ASP A 303 -8.58 10.34 -13.27
C ASP A 303 -8.90 11.84 -13.43
N SER A 304 -9.54 12.23 -14.54
CA SER A 304 -9.99 13.60 -14.76
C SER A 304 -11.05 14.03 -13.74
N ILE A 305 -12.04 13.18 -13.48
CA ILE A 305 -13.05 13.43 -12.44
C ILE A 305 -12.36 13.52 -11.06
N ALA A 306 -11.45 12.59 -10.74
CA ALA A 306 -10.73 12.62 -9.48
C ALA A 306 -9.87 13.88 -9.32
N TRP A 307 -9.19 14.32 -10.39
CA TRP A 307 -8.42 15.56 -10.36
C TRP A 307 -9.29 16.77 -10.02
N ASP A 308 -10.46 16.89 -10.61
CA ASP A 308 -11.33 18.05 -10.44
C ASP A 308 -12.11 18.00 -9.11
N THR A 309 -12.38 16.81 -8.59
CA THR A 309 -13.33 16.64 -7.47
C THR A 309 -12.73 16.09 -6.19
N ASP A 310 -11.55 15.44 -6.21
CA ASP A 310 -10.92 14.87 -5.02
C ASP A 310 -9.66 15.68 -4.63
N PRO A 311 -9.65 16.34 -3.47
CA PRO A 311 -8.49 17.10 -3.02
C PRO A 311 -7.25 16.24 -2.73
N LEU A 312 -7.41 14.93 -2.46
CA LEU A 312 -6.28 14.03 -2.23
C LEU A 312 -5.61 13.60 -3.55
N TYR A 313 -6.38 13.48 -4.66
CA TYR A 313 -5.82 13.11 -5.96
C TYR A 313 -4.90 14.20 -6.50
N GLY A 314 -3.62 13.87 -6.70
CA GLY A 314 -2.60 14.85 -7.12
C GLY A 314 -2.25 15.89 -6.07
N TRP A 315 -2.50 15.60 -4.78
CA TRP A 315 -2.28 16.54 -3.69
C TRP A 315 -0.89 17.17 -3.71
N CYS A 316 0.15 16.40 -3.96
CA CYS A 316 1.53 16.90 -4.06
C CYS A 316 1.73 17.94 -5.17
N ASN A 317 1.01 17.80 -6.28
CA ASN A 317 1.13 18.69 -7.44
C ASN A 317 0.14 19.88 -7.41
N LYS A 318 -0.84 19.85 -6.50
CA LYS A 318 -1.82 20.92 -6.30
C LYS A 318 -1.44 21.86 -5.17
N ASN A 319 -0.58 21.41 -4.25
CA ASN A 319 -0.19 22.15 -3.06
C ASN A 319 1.31 22.46 -3.09
N PHE A 320 1.67 23.64 -2.58
CA PHE A 320 3.04 24.15 -2.64
C PHE A 320 3.51 24.52 -1.23
N LYS A 321 4.79 24.32 -1.00
CA LYS A 321 5.49 24.76 0.21
C LYS A 321 5.69 26.27 0.21
N LYS A 322 6.15 26.84 1.32
CA LYS A 322 6.41 28.27 1.47
C LYS A 322 7.45 28.80 0.47
N ASP A 323 8.36 27.96 0.01
CA ASP A 323 9.37 28.27 -0.99
C ASP A 323 8.86 28.20 -2.43
N GLY A 324 7.57 27.89 -2.64
CA GLY A 324 6.94 27.73 -3.95
C GLY A 324 7.18 26.38 -4.63
N SER A 325 7.93 25.46 -4.01
CA SER A 325 8.11 24.11 -4.55
C SER A 325 6.93 23.19 -4.21
N PRO A 326 6.59 22.20 -5.07
CA PRO A 326 5.55 21.23 -4.76
C PRO A 326 5.99 20.28 -3.64
N TYR A 327 5.03 19.69 -2.93
CA TYR A 327 5.33 18.67 -1.94
C TYR A 327 5.86 17.39 -2.57
N ASN A 328 6.83 16.75 -1.90
CA ASN A 328 7.45 15.51 -2.34
C ASN A 328 7.31 14.43 -1.26
N VAL A 329 6.47 13.42 -1.53
CA VAL A 329 6.25 12.29 -0.59
C VAL A 329 7.51 11.47 -0.29
N TYR A 330 8.57 11.63 -1.07
CA TYR A 330 9.80 10.87 -0.86
C TYR A 330 10.86 11.62 -0.04
N ALA A 331 10.71 12.94 0.09
CA ALA A 331 11.78 13.80 0.63
C ALA A 331 11.34 14.73 1.77
N ASP A 332 10.06 15.10 1.85
CA ASP A 332 9.61 16.14 2.77
C ASP A 332 9.22 15.63 4.17
N GLY A 333 9.36 14.33 4.42
CA GLY A 333 9.09 13.76 5.75
C GLY A 333 7.65 13.88 6.23
N LEU A 334 6.71 13.82 5.31
CA LEU A 334 5.30 13.95 5.62
C LEU A 334 4.83 12.82 6.56
N ARG A 335 3.85 13.12 7.37
CA ARG A 335 3.15 12.15 8.22
C ARG A 335 1.73 12.03 7.69
N VAL A 336 1.44 10.93 6.99
CA VAL A 336 0.13 10.68 6.35
C VAL A 336 -0.70 9.79 7.26
N PHE A 337 -1.78 10.33 7.83
CA PHE A 337 -2.69 9.60 8.70
C PHE A 337 -3.85 9.04 7.89
N THR A 338 -3.85 7.73 7.73
CA THR A 338 -4.94 7.02 7.05
C THR A 338 -6.09 6.75 8.01
N THR A 339 -7.22 6.29 7.45
CA THR A 339 -8.39 5.88 8.24
C THR A 339 -8.38 4.37 8.55
N ILE A 340 -7.37 3.64 8.07
CA ILE A 340 -7.19 2.20 8.32
C ILE A 340 -6.99 1.93 9.81
N ASP A 341 -7.74 0.98 10.37
CA ASP A 341 -7.42 0.38 11.67
C ASP A 341 -6.49 -0.82 11.47
N SER A 342 -5.34 -0.81 12.14
CA SER A 342 -4.29 -1.84 11.91
C SER A 342 -4.75 -3.26 12.26
N ARG A 343 -5.67 -3.41 13.24
CA ARG A 343 -6.25 -4.69 13.65
C ARG A 343 -7.24 -5.20 12.61
N MET A 344 -8.15 -4.32 12.15
CA MET A 344 -9.11 -4.65 11.09
C MET A 344 -8.41 -4.98 9.78
N GLN A 345 -7.34 -4.27 9.45
CA GLN A 345 -6.50 -4.57 8.28
C GLN A 345 -5.93 -5.99 8.37
N LYS A 346 -5.33 -6.34 9.51
CA LYS A 346 -4.81 -7.69 9.75
C LYS A 346 -5.91 -8.75 9.63
N TYR A 347 -7.09 -8.51 10.20
CA TYR A 347 -8.21 -9.45 10.11
C TYR A 347 -8.70 -9.64 8.67
N ALA A 348 -8.67 -8.58 7.85
CA ALA A 348 -9.02 -8.66 6.44
C ALA A 348 -7.99 -9.45 5.63
N GLU A 349 -6.69 -9.18 5.81
CA GLU A 349 -5.60 -9.93 5.18
C GLU A 349 -5.67 -11.42 5.53
N GLU A 350 -5.85 -11.75 6.82
CA GLU A 350 -6.01 -13.14 7.29
C GLU A 350 -7.28 -13.80 6.73
N ALA A 351 -8.41 -13.09 6.61
CA ALA A 351 -9.65 -13.61 6.05
C ALA A 351 -9.52 -13.95 4.57
N VAL A 352 -8.92 -13.04 3.79
CA VAL A 352 -8.64 -13.23 2.37
C VAL A 352 -7.69 -14.41 2.19
N TYR A 353 -6.57 -14.42 2.89
CA TYR A 353 -5.57 -15.49 2.79
C TYR A 353 -6.18 -16.86 3.16
N LYS A 354 -6.85 -16.94 4.32
CA LYS A 354 -7.45 -18.18 4.81
C LYS A 354 -8.43 -18.79 3.81
N HIS A 355 -9.25 -17.95 3.18
CA HIS A 355 -10.27 -18.49 2.27
C HIS A 355 -9.72 -18.71 0.85
N VAL A 356 -8.96 -17.78 0.30
CA VAL A 356 -8.44 -17.90 -1.08
C VAL A 356 -7.30 -18.93 -1.13
N ALA A 357 -6.24 -18.74 -0.34
CA ALA A 357 -5.09 -19.65 -0.33
C ALA A 357 -5.41 -21.01 0.31
N GLY A 358 -6.16 -21.01 1.42
CA GLY A 358 -6.43 -22.25 2.19
C GLY A 358 -7.59 -23.09 1.68
N TYR A 359 -8.52 -22.52 0.91
CA TYR A 359 -9.71 -23.25 0.45
C TYR A 359 -9.93 -23.18 -1.06
N LEU A 360 -10.02 -21.98 -1.63
CA LEU A 360 -10.39 -21.83 -3.05
C LEU A 360 -9.27 -22.28 -3.99
N GLN A 361 -8.02 -21.88 -3.76
CA GLN A 361 -6.90 -22.25 -4.62
C GLN A 361 -6.68 -23.78 -4.67
N PRO A 362 -6.64 -24.51 -3.54
CA PRO A 362 -6.54 -25.97 -3.58
C PRO A 362 -7.72 -26.65 -4.31
N ALA A 363 -8.92 -26.06 -4.23
CA ALA A 363 -10.10 -26.57 -4.96
C ALA A 363 -9.96 -26.29 -6.46
N PHE A 364 -9.47 -25.10 -6.82
CA PHE A 364 -9.25 -24.70 -8.20
C PHE A 364 -8.16 -25.56 -8.86
N ASP A 365 -7.06 -25.80 -8.14
CA ASP A 365 -5.96 -26.65 -8.63
C ASP A 365 -6.43 -28.09 -8.86
N ARG A 366 -7.26 -28.64 -7.97
CA ARG A 366 -7.85 -29.98 -8.13
C ARG A 366 -8.77 -30.07 -9.33
N GLU A 367 -9.60 -29.04 -9.56
CA GLU A 367 -10.51 -28.99 -10.72
C GLU A 367 -9.71 -28.89 -12.03
N ASN A 368 -8.61 -28.15 -12.03
CA ASN A 368 -7.79 -27.92 -13.22
C ASN A 368 -6.75 -29.02 -13.50
N LYS A 369 -6.34 -29.80 -12.49
CA LYS A 369 -5.31 -30.83 -12.63
C LYS A 369 -5.50 -31.78 -13.83
N PRO A 370 -6.71 -32.27 -14.16
CA PRO A 370 -6.93 -33.15 -15.30
C PRO A 370 -7.03 -32.42 -16.65
N LYS A 371 -7.06 -31.07 -16.69
CA LYS A 371 -7.33 -30.31 -17.92
C LYS A 371 -6.05 -29.97 -18.67
N PRO A 372 -5.94 -30.35 -19.97
CA PRO A 372 -4.79 -29.94 -20.80
C PRO A 372 -4.71 -28.42 -21.02
N SER A 373 -5.87 -27.73 -20.97
CA SER A 373 -5.99 -26.28 -21.10
C SER A 373 -5.59 -25.50 -19.86
N ALA A 374 -5.41 -26.16 -18.69
CA ALA A 374 -5.17 -25.51 -17.40
C ALA A 374 -4.16 -24.34 -17.48
N PRO A 375 -4.42 -23.23 -16.79
CA PRO A 375 -5.57 -22.91 -15.92
C PRO A 375 -6.81 -22.36 -16.67
N PHE A 376 -6.80 -22.39 -17.99
CA PHE A 376 -7.87 -21.84 -18.84
C PHE A 376 -9.05 -22.80 -18.94
N SER A 377 -10.22 -22.22 -19.16
CA SER A 377 -11.46 -22.97 -19.43
C SER A 377 -11.35 -23.85 -20.65
N ASP A 378 -11.94 -25.07 -20.61
CA ASP A 378 -12.01 -26.02 -21.73
C ASP A 378 -12.84 -25.50 -22.90
N LYS A 379 -13.57 -24.40 -22.72
CA LYS A 379 -14.31 -23.73 -23.79
C LYS A 379 -13.43 -22.97 -24.78
N LEU A 380 -12.16 -22.71 -24.42
CA LEU A 380 -11.21 -22.01 -25.26
C LEU A 380 -10.51 -22.97 -26.25
N THR A 381 -10.37 -22.51 -27.47
CA THR A 381 -9.53 -23.18 -28.47
C THR A 381 -8.05 -22.95 -28.16
N PRO A 382 -7.14 -23.86 -28.58
CA PRO A 382 -5.69 -23.68 -28.42
C PRO A 382 -5.16 -22.34 -28.97
N ASN A 383 -5.77 -21.83 -30.05
CA ASN A 383 -5.38 -20.56 -30.66
C ASN A 383 -5.77 -19.36 -29.77
N GLN A 384 -6.91 -19.40 -29.08
CA GLN A 384 -7.33 -18.39 -28.14
C GLN A 384 -6.41 -18.36 -26.92
N ILE A 385 -6.05 -19.52 -26.37
CA ILE A 385 -5.08 -19.66 -25.26
C ILE A 385 -3.73 -19.08 -25.69
N ARG A 386 -3.25 -19.44 -26.88
CA ARG A 386 -1.99 -18.90 -27.44
C ARG A 386 -2.03 -17.39 -27.55
N SER A 387 -3.17 -16.81 -28.00
CA SER A 387 -3.36 -15.36 -28.10
C SER A 387 -3.25 -14.67 -26.74
N ILE A 388 -3.89 -15.24 -25.69
CA ILE A 388 -3.82 -14.71 -24.32
C ILE A 388 -2.38 -14.75 -23.81
N LEU A 389 -1.69 -15.87 -23.94
CA LEU A 389 -0.30 -16.03 -23.51
C LEU A 389 0.65 -15.07 -24.26
N ASN A 390 0.50 -14.92 -25.58
CA ASN A 390 1.31 -14.00 -26.37
C ASN A 390 1.11 -12.54 -25.95
N ARG A 391 -0.12 -12.14 -25.61
CA ARG A 391 -0.39 -10.80 -25.05
C ARG A 391 0.38 -10.60 -23.74
N SER A 392 0.37 -11.59 -22.84
CA SER A 392 1.11 -11.51 -21.58
C SER A 392 2.62 -11.51 -21.80
N VAL A 393 3.14 -12.25 -22.79
CA VAL A 393 4.55 -12.19 -23.20
C VAL A 393 4.93 -10.79 -23.64
N THR A 394 4.16 -10.16 -24.52
CA THR A 394 4.46 -8.80 -25.03
C THR A 394 4.34 -7.72 -23.96
N GLN A 395 3.57 -7.93 -22.92
CA GLN A 395 3.43 -7.03 -21.78
C GLN A 395 4.51 -7.24 -20.72
N SER A 396 5.27 -8.33 -20.75
CA SER A 396 6.30 -8.63 -19.75
C SER A 396 7.50 -7.70 -19.86
N GLU A 397 8.18 -7.46 -18.74
CA GLU A 397 9.41 -6.68 -18.69
C GLU A 397 10.53 -7.35 -19.49
N ARG A 398 10.66 -8.68 -19.40
CA ARG A 398 11.63 -9.45 -20.19
C ARG A 398 11.49 -9.17 -21.68
N TYR A 399 10.26 -9.19 -22.23
CA TYR A 399 10.02 -8.87 -23.63
C TYR A 399 10.46 -7.45 -23.98
N ARG A 400 10.09 -6.47 -23.16
CA ARG A 400 10.44 -5.08 -23.39
C ARG A 400 11.95 -4.84 -23.35
N THR A 401 12.64 -5.45 -22.39
CA THR A 401 14.10 -5.37 -22.24
C THR A 401 14.82 -6.02 -23.43
N MET A 402 14.42 -7.21 -23.83
CA MET A 402 15.02 -7.88 -25.00
C MET A 402 14.79 -7.09 -26.30
N LYS A 403 13.56 -6.59 -26.48
CA LYS A 403 13.23 -5.75 -27.65
C LYS A 403 14.05 -4.46 -27.67
N ALA A 404 14.21 -3.78 -26.52
CA ALA A 404 15.05 -2.59 -26.39
C ALA A 404 16.54 -2.88 -26.64
N ALA A 405 16.99 -4.10 -26.32
CA ALA A 405 18.35 -4.57 -26.60
C ALA A 405 18.56 -5.03 -28.06
N GLY A 406 17.52 -4.95 -28.92
CA GLY A 406 17.63 -5.22 -30.35
C GLY A 406 17.48 -6.70 -30.76
N TYR A 407 17.02 -7.58 -29.87
CA TYR A 407 16.76 -8.98 -30.23
C TYR A 407 15.62 -9.10 -31.25
N SER A 408 15.76 -10.04 -32.20
CA SER A 408 14.74 -10.36 -33.18
C SER A 408 13.51 -11.02 -32.56
N PRO A 409 12.34 -10.99 -33.20
CA PRO A 409 11.14 -11.67 -32.71
C PRO A 409 11.34 -13.18 -32.49
N GLU A 410 12.15 -13.83 -33.33
CA GLU A 410 12.47 -15.26 -33.24
C GLU A 410 13.36 -15.55 -32.01
N GLU A 411 14.41 -14.76 -31.79
CA GLU A 411 15.27 -14.90 -30.62
C GLU A 411 14.48 -14.68 -29.31
N ILE A 412 13.57 -13.71 -29.27
CA ILE A 412 12.71 -13.46 -28.11
C ILE A 412 11.78 -14.65 -27.89
N HIS A 413 11.15 -15.18 -28.96
CA HIS A 413 10.27 -16.33 -28.88
C HIS A 413 11.00 -17.57 -28.32
N ASP A 414 12.21 -17.83 -28.78
CA ASP A 414 13.02 -18.96 -28.31
C ASP A 414 13.48 -18.78 -26.87
N ALA A 415 13.85 -17.56 -26.48
CA ALA A 415 14.19 -17.22 -25.09
C ALA A 415 13.03 -17.44 -24.11
N PHE A 416 11.77 -17.26 -24.55
CA PHE A 416 10.59 -17.54 -23.73
C PHE A 416 10.26 -19.03 -23.60
N ARG A 417 10.78 -19.88 -24.46
CA ARG A 417 10.58 -21.36 -24.43
C ARG A 417 11.72 -22.10 -23.77
N LYS A 418 12.91 -21.51 -23.70
CA LYS A 418 14.06 -22.12 -23.06
C LYS A 418 13.87 -22.14 -21.55
N LYS A 419 14.03 -23.32 -20.92
CA LYS A 419 14.01 -23.45 -19.46
C LYS A 419 15.19 -22.71 -18.83
N VAL A 420 14.93 -21.97 -17.78
CA VAL A 420 15.93 -21.25 -16.98
C VAL A 420 15.61 -21.46 -15.49
N GLU A 421 16.62 -21.38 -14.66
CA GLU A 421 16.42 -21.34 -13.21
C GLU A 421 15.69 -20.06 -12.85
N MET A 422 14.64 -20.17 -12.05
CA MET A 422 13.87 -19.05 -11.57
C MET A 422 13.22 -19.37 -10.23
N THR A 423 13.04 -18.34 -9.42
CA THR A 423 12.28 -18.41 -8.19
C THR A 423 10.81 -18.07 -8.50
N VAL A 424 9.88 -18.91 -8.07
CA VAL A 424 8.45 -18.72 -8.27
C VAL A 424 7.69 -18.75 -6.94
N PHE A 425 6.62 -17.96 -6.88
CA PHE A 425 5.74 -17.86 -5.72
C PHE A 425 4.98 -19.15 -5.46
N THR A 426 4.87 -19.53 -4.20
CA THR A 426 3.83 -20.43 -3.69
C THR A 426 3.25 -19.88 -2.39
N TYR A 427 2.07 -20.33 -1.99
CA TYR A 427 1.48 -19.95 -0.69
C TYR A 427 2.25 -20.48 0.53
N HIS A 428 3.30 -21.27 0.33
CA HIS A 428 4.18 -21.80 1.37
C HIS A 428 5.59 -21.19 1.34
N GLY A 429 5.77 -20.12 0.56
CA GLY A 429 7.03 -19.45 0.30
C GLY A 429 7.51 -19.66 -1.12
N ASP A 430 8.51 -18.88 -1.51
CA ASP A 430 9.10 -18.95 -2.82
C ASP A 430 9.94 -20.24 -2.98
N ILE A 431 9.90 -20.80 -4.19
CA ILE A 431 10.69 -22.02 -4.53
C ILE A 431 11.51 -21.78 -5.78
N ASP A 432 12.73 -22.32 -5.79
CA ASP A 432 13.58 -22.34 -6.97
C ASP A 432 13.20 -23.52 -7.87
N THR A 433 13.03 -23.27 -9.16
CA THR A 433 12.60 -24.26 -10.14
C THR A 433 13.19 -24.00 -11.52
N LEU A 434 13.26 -25.05 -12.35
CA LEU A 434 13.67 -24.98 -13.73
C LEU A 434 12.44 -24.91 -14.65
N MET A 435 12.09 -23.73 -15.12
CA MET A 435 10.86 -23.47 -15.88
C MET A 435 11.13 -22.53 -17.05
N SER A 436 10.35 -22.62 -18.14
CA SER A 436 10.44 -21.61 -19.19
C SER A 436 9.69 -20.33 -18.80
N PRO A 437 10.10 -19.14 -19.27
CA PRO A 437 9.35 -17.90 -19.01
C PRO A 437 7.90 -17.96 -19.47
N LEU A 438 7.59 -18.70 -20.54
CA LEU A 438 6.21 -18.89 -21.00
C LEU A 438 5.41 -19.75 -20.02
N ASP A 439 6.01 -20.83 -19.49
CA ASP A 439 5.36 -21.68 -18.49
C ASP A 439 5.18 -20.93 -17.17
N SER A 440 6.12 -20.06 -16.79
CA SER A 440 5.95 -19.21 -15.60
C SER A 440 4.77 -18.24 -15.74
N ILE A 441 4.58 -17.63 -16.92
CA ILE A 441 3.39 -16.80 -17.18
C ILE A 441 2.10 -17.62 -17.00
N ARG A 442 2.05 -18.83 -17.57
CA ARG A 442 0.90 -19.73 -17.40
C ARG A 442 0.69 -20.12 -15.92
N TYR A 443 1.76 -20.39 -15.20
CA TYR A 443 1.75 -20.73 -13.77
C TYR A 443 1.14 -19.59 -12.93
N TYR A 444 1.64 -18.34 -13.11
CA TYR A 444 1.13 -17.19 -12.38
C TYR A 444 -0.33 -16.84 -12.72
N LYS A 445 -0.80 -17.14 -13.93
CA LYS A 445 -2.21 -17.00 -14.31
C LYS A 445 -3.14 -17.99 -13.58
N GLY A 446 -2.61 -19.09 -13.07
CA GLY A 446 -3.35 -20.09 -12.30
C GLY A 446 -3.74 -19.63 -10.89
N PHE A 447 -3.15 -18.53 -10.37
CA PHE A 447 -3.50 -18.01 -9.04
C PHE A 447 -4.75 -17.14 -9.07
N LEU A 448 -5.70 -17.43 -8.17
CA LEU A 448 -6.88 -16.61 -7.98
C LEU A 448 -6.50 -15.24 -7.39
N ARG A 449 -7.20 -14.22 -7.80
CA ARG A 449 -7.07 -12.83 -7.33
C ARG A 449 -8.22 -12.49 -6.40
N SER A 450 -8.01 -11.53 -5.51
CA SER A 450 -9.06 -11.02 -4.62
C SER A 450 -8.89 -9.53 -4.37
N GLY A 451 -10.01 -8.82 -4.21
CA GLY A 451 -10.07 -7.47 -3.71
C GLY A 451 -11.07 -7.38 -2.56
N PHE A 452 -10.68 -6.71 -1.48
CA PHE A 452 -11.51 -6.56 -0.28
C PHE A 452 -11.38 -5.15 0.27
N MET A 453 -12.51 -4.49 0.57
CA MET A 453 -12.54 -3.20 1.25
C MET A 453 -13.69 -3.14 2.25
N SER A 454 -13.42 -2.56 3.42
CA SER A 454 -14.42 -2.29 4.46
C SER A 454 -14.37 -0.82 4.85
N MET A 455 -15.52 -0.14 4.91
CA MET A 455 -15.61 1.26 5.30
C MET A 455 -16.84 1.55 6.15
N ASP A 456 -16.75 2.60 6.94
CA ASP A 456 -17.85 3.17 7.70
C ASP A 456 -18.79 3.93 6.74
N PRO A 457 -20.09 3.60 6.70
CA PRO A 457 -21.04 4.22 5.77
C PRO A 457 -21.32 5.71 6.07
N LYS A 458 -21.15 6.16 7.32
CA LYS A 458 -21.45 7.52 7.73
C LYS A 458 -20.27 8.47 7.53
N THR A 459 -19.08 8.01 7.90
CA THR A 459 -17.85 8.83 7.87
C THR A 459 -17.00 8.62 6.63
N GLY A 460 -17.30 7.61 5.82
CA GLY A 460 -16.48 7.22 4.67
C GLY A 460 -15.13 6.59 5.03
N ALA A 461 -14.78 6.50 6.31
CA ALA A 461 -13.49 6.01 6.78
C ALA A 461 -13.26 4.55 6.34
N VAL A 462 -12.24 4.33 5.50
CA VAL A 462 -11.84 3.00 5.06
C VAL A 462 -11.07 2.33 6.20
N LYS A 463 -11.63 1.26 6.74
CA LYS A 463 -11.09 0.54 7.91
C LYS A 463 -10.14 -0.58 7.55
N ALA A 464 -10.33 -1.21 6.39
CA ALA A 464 -9.47 -2.27 5.88
C ALA A 464 -9.47 -2.27 4.34
N TYR A 465 -8.32 -2.62 3.75
CA TYR A 465 -8.09 -2.58 2.31
C TYR A 465 -7.09 -3.67 1.87
N VAL A 466 -7.54 -4.66 1.13
CA VAL A 466 -6.69 -5.76 0.64
C VAL A 466 -6.83 -5.85 -0.88
N GLY A 467 -5.84 -5.33 -1.61
CA GLY A 467 -5.82 -5.30 -3.08
C GLY A 467 -5.40 -6.61 -3.74
N GLY A 468 -4.90 -7.56 -2.95
CA GLY A 468 -4.44 -8.87 -3.39
C GLY A 468 -3.82 -9.66 -2.24
N LEU A 469 -3.31 -10.87 -2.52
CA LEU A 469 -2.77 -11.76 -1.50
C LEU A 469 -1.27 -11.54 -1.21
N ASP A 470 -0.54 -11.08 -2.20
CA ASP A 470 0.91 -10.86 -2.11
C ASP A 470 1.32 -9.74 -3.06
N TYR A 471 1.79 -8.62 -2.52
CA TYR A 471 2.17 -7.47 -3.32
C TYR A 471 3.47 -7.67 -4.09
N THR A 472 4.38 -8.52 -3.61
CA THR A 472 5.68 -8.75 -4.26
C THR A 472 5.52 -9.40 -5.62
N HIS A 473 4.58 -10.36 -5.73
CA HIS A 473 4.36 -11.15 -6.93
C HIS A 473 3.14 -10.67 -7.74
N PHE A 474 2.15 -10.04 -7.09
CA PHE A 474 0.88 -9.63 -7.70
C PHE A 474 0.56 -8.17 -7.39
N MET A 475 1.33 -7.25 -8.01
CA MET A 475 1.27 -5.82 -7.69
C MET A 475 -0.03 -5.12 -8.11
N TYR A 476 -0.85 -5.74 -8.99
CA TYR A 476 -2.05 -5.09 -9.49
C TYR A 476 -3.16 -5.07 -8.45
N ASP A 477 -3.58 -3.86 -8.07
CA ASP A 477 -4.59 -3.63 -7.04
C ASP A 477 -6.00 -3.93 -7.56
N MET A 478 -6.68 -4.91 -6.95
CA MET A 478 -8.03 -5.33 -7.33
C MET A 478 -9.13 -4.54 -6.63
N VAL A 479 -8.80 -3.61 -5.71
CA VAL A 479 -9.82 -2.79 -5.01
C VAL A 479 -10.13 -1.52 -5.77
N SER A 480 -9.13 -0.73 -6.14
CA SER A 480 -9.31 0.58 -6.77
C SER A 480 -9.00 0.59 -8.27
N LEU A 481 -7.99 -0.20 -8.71
CA LEU A 481 -7.58 -0.26 -10.13
C LEU A 481 -8.29 -1.37 -10.89
N GLY A 482 -8.51 -2.52 -10.24
CA GLY A 482 -9.16 -3.69 -10.84
C GLY A 482 -10.65 -3.43 -11.08
N ARG A 483 -11.05 -3.40 -12.36
CA ARG A 483 -12.46 -3.30 -12.77
C ARG A 483 -12.95 -4.63 -13.27
N ARG A 484 -14.02 -5.13 -12.66
CA ARG A 484 -14.56 -6.44 -12.94
C ARG A 484 -16.06 -6.36 -13.15
N GLN A 485 -16.60 -7.30 -13.93
CA GLN A 485 -18.02 -7.38 -14.21
C GLN A 485 -18.80 -7.64 -12.92
N VAL A 486 -19.75 -6.75 -12.60
CA VAL A 486 -20.44 -6.77 -11.30
C VAL A 486 -21.54 -7.83 -11.19
N GLY A 487 -22.09 -8.27 -12.30
CA GLY A 487 -23.17 -9.24 -12.31
C GLY A 487 -24.36 -8.79 -11.44
N SER A 488 -24.90 -9.72 -10.66
CA SER A 488 -26.11 -9.47 -9.86
C SER A 488 -25.94 -8.46 -8.71
N THR A 489 -24.72 -7.97 -8.42
CA THR A 489 -24.58 -6.88 -7.43
C THR A 489 -25.07 -5.53 -7.92
N ILE A 490 -25.37 -5.39 -9.22
CA ILE A 490 -26.02 -4.20 -9.78
C ILE A 490 -27.52 -4.10 -9.45
N LYS A 491 -28.15 -5.23 -9.15
CA LYS A 491 -29.63 -5.31 -9.00
C LYS A 491 -30.20 -4.37 -7.93
N PRO A 492 -29.56 -4.17 -6.75
CA PRO A 492 -30.08 -3.21 -5.78
C PRO A 492 -30.26 -1.80 -6.34
N PHE A 493 -29.38 -1.35 -7.25
CA PHE A 493 -29.53 -0.03 -7.88
C PHE A 493 -30.71 0.01 -8.88
N LEU A 494 -30.99 -1.10 -9.57
CA LEU A 494 -32.17 -1.21 -10.41
C LEU A 494 -33.47 -1.17 -9.57
N TYR A 495 -33.46 -1.89 -8.44
CA TYR A 495 -34.62 -1.93 -7.55
C TYR A 495 -34.81 -0.59 -6.84
N SER A 496 -33.72 0.14 -6.49
CA SER A 496 -33.85 1.49 -5.98
C SER A 496 -34.47 2.46 -7.01
N LEU A 497 -34.11 2.34 -8.30
CA LEU A 497 -34.78 3.10 -9.34
C LEU A 497 -36.27 2.74 -9.43
N ALA A 498 -36.64 1.46 -9.24
CA ALA A 498 -38.02 1.06 -9.20
C ALA A 498 -38.78 1.69 -8.03
N MET A 499 -38.18 1.70 -6.82
CA MET A 499 -38.78 2.36 -5.65
C MET A 499 -38.98 3.86 -5.88
N GLU A 500 -38.00 4.54 -6.49
CA GLU A 500 -38.11 5.97 -6.86
C GLU A 500 -39.22 6.22 -7.93
N ASN A 501 -39.58 5.19 -8.70
CA ASN A 501 -40.69 5.25 -9.65
C ASN A 501 -41.99 4.70 -9.08
N GLY A 502 -42.15 4.67 -7.75
CA GLY A 502 -43.41 4.35 -7.06
C GLY A 502 -43.69 2.86 -6.85
N PHE A 503 -42.74 1.96 -7.19
CA PHE A 503 -42.87 0.55 -6.83
C PHE A 503 -42.63 0.34 -5.34
N THR A 504 -43.22 -0.76 -4.82
CA THR A 504 -43.01 -1.22 -3.46
C THR A 504 -42.36 -2.61 -3.40
N PRO A 505 -41.72 -3.02 -2.32
CA PRO A 505 -41.22 -4.38 -2.15
C PRO A 505 -42.24 -5.49 -2.30
N CYS A 506 -43.51 -5.17 -2.11
CA CYS A 506 -44.61 -6.11 -2.16
C CYS A 506 -45.29 -6.22 -3.55
N ASP A 507 -44.96 -5.34 -4.48
CA ASP A 507 -45.52 -5.41 -5.83
C ASP A 507 -45.18 -6.72 -6.50
N MET A 508 -46.16 -7.24 -7.21
CA MET A 508 -46.10 -8.57 -7.81
C MET A 508 -45.55 -8.53 -9.22
N ALA A 509 -44.58 -9.37 -9.50
CA ALA A 509 -43.97 -9.54 -10.82
C ALA A 509 -44.05 -10.99 -11.31
N PRO A 510 -44.20 -11.22 -12.65
CA PRO A 510 -44.33 -12.56 -13.21
C PRO A 510 -42.98 -13.28 -13.22
N ASN A 511 -42.86 -14.38 -12.53
CA ASN A 511 -41.65 -15.21 -12.46
C ASN A 511 -41.61 -16.20 -13.65
N ARG A 512 -41.50 -15.68 -14.88
CA ARG A 512 -41.43 -16.47 -16.12
C ARG A 512 -40.39 -15.92 -17.07
N GLN A 513 -39.83 -16.81 -17.89
CA GLN A 513 -38.89 -16.41 -18.93
C GLN A 513 -39.61 -15.60 -20.02
N GLN A 514 -39.05 -14.45 -20.36
CA GLN A 514 -39.53 -13.57 -21.42
C GLN A 514 -38.37 -13.24 -22.36
N THR A 515 -38.70 -13.02 -23.65
CA THR A 515 -37.75 -12.58 -24.66
C THR A 515 -37.97 -11.11 -24.95
N TYR A 516 -36.91 -10.34 -24.91
CA TYR A 516 -36.87 -8.91 -25.19
C TYR A 516 -36.07 -8.64 -26.47
N ILE A 517 -36.29 -7.49 -27.08
CA ILE A 517 -35.49 -7.02 -28.20
C ILE A 517 -34.48 -6.01 -27.66
N VAL A 518 -33.20 -6.32 -27.78
CA VAL A 518 -32.09 -5.47 -27.32
C VAL A 518 -31.16 -5.19 -28.50
N ALA A 519 -31.04 -3.92 -28.89
CA ALA A 519 -30.28 -3.51 -30.07
C ALA A 519 -30.63 -4.33 -31.35
N GLY A 520 -31.91 -4.56 -31.58
CA GLY A 520 -32.42 -5.31 -32.74
C GLY A 520 -32.25 -6.84 -32.67
N ARG A 521 -31.72 -7.37 -31.58
CA ARG A 521 -31.49 -8.81 -31.34
C ARG A 521 -32.41 -9.35 -30.25
N ARG A 522 -32.82 -10.60 -30.40
CA ARG A 522 -33.60 -11.32 -29.37
C ARG A 522 -32.66 -11.61 -28.19
N TRP A 523 -33.07 -11.18 -26.98
CA TRP A 523 -32.39 -11.45 -25.74
C TRP A 523 -33.33 -12.10 -24.73
N THR A 524 -32.95 -13.27 -24.22
CA THR A 524 -33.77 -14.07 -23.32
C THR A 524 -32.89 -14.36 -22.06
N PRO A 525 -33.13 -13.67 -20.91
CA PRO A 525 -32.39 -13.93 -19.70
C PRO A 525 -32.64 -15.34 -19.18
N ARG A 526 -31.59 -15.94 -18.57
CA ARG A 526 -31.68 -17.26 -17.95
C ARG A 526 -31.50 -17.10 -16.42
N ASN A 527 -32.23 -17.95 -15.66
CA ASN A 527 -32.03 -18.10 -14.22
C ASN A 527 -31.18 -19.34 -13.92
N ALA A 528 -30.45 -19.31 -12.82
CA ALA A 528 -29.72 -20.47 -12.27
C ALA A 528 -30.70 -21.51 -11.70
N TYR A 529 -31.83 -21.04 -11.13
CA TYR A 529 -32.85 -21.87 -10.48
C TYR A 529 -34.24 -21.51 -10.99
N HIS A 530 -35.16 -22.47 -10.98
CA HIS A 530 -36.51 -22.36 -11.51
C HIS A 530 -37.60 -22.45 -10.43
N SER A 531 -37.28 -22.13 -9.17
CA SER A 531 -38.27 -22.13 -8.08
C SER A 531 -39.42 -21.15 -8.38
N ARG A 532 -40.63 -21.52 -8.06
CA ARG A 532 -41.86 -20.75 -8.30
C ARG A 532 -42.05 -20.30 -9.73
N TYR A 533 -41.57 -21.07 -10.72
CA TYR A 533 -41.77 -20.75 -12.15
C TYR A 533 -43.25 -20.60 -12.50
N GLY A 534 -43.59 -19.57 -13.29
CA GLY A 534 -44.96 -19.28 -13.70
C GLY A 534 -45.82 -18.54 -12.68
N GLN A 535 -45.37 -18.38 -11.44
CA GLN A 535 -46.12 -17.68 -10.40
C GLN A 535 -45.89 -16.18 -10.43
N MET A 536 -46.84 -15.40 -9.92
CA MET A 536 -46.63 -14.03 -9.51
C MET A 536 -45.90 -14.03 -8.16
N VAL A 537 -44.83 -13.27 -8.02
CA VAL A 537 -43.99 -13.20 -6.82
C VAL A 537 -43.68 -11.74 -6.45
N PRO A 538 -43.56 -11.41 -5.15
CA PRO A 538 -43.26 -10.05 -4.76
C PRO A 538 -41.80 -9.65 -5.13
N LEU A 539 -41.58 -8.39 -5.40
CA LEU A 539 -40.27 -7.85 -5.78
C LEU A 539 -39.17 -8.18 -4.72
N LYS A 540 -39.49 -8.10 -3.42
CA LYS A 540 -38.60 -8.52 -2.33
C LYS A 540 -38.08 -9.95 -2.47
N TRP A 541 -38.94 -10.89 -2.90
CA TRP A 541 -38.54 -12.28 -3.20
C TRP A 541 -37.62 -12.32 -4.43
N GLY A 542 -37.92 -11.55 -5.47
CA GLY A 542 -37.13 -11.47 -6.69
C GLY A 542 -35.68 -11.02 -6.42
N LEU A 543 -35.48 -10.02 -5.54
CA LEU A 543 -34.18 -9.54 -5.13
C LEU A 543 -33.46 -10.56 -4.22
N ALA A 544 -34.17 -11.14 -3.25
CA ALA A 544 -33.62 -12.13 -2.30
C ALA A 544 -33.09 -13.37 -3.04
N GLN A 545 -33.82 -13.87 -4.04
CA GLN A 545 -33.41 -15.01 -4.87
C GLN A 545 -32.50 -14.60 -6.05
N SER A 546 -32.17 -13.31 -6.16
CA SER A 546 -31.37 -12.79 -7.28
C SER A 546 -31.92 -13.17 -8.67
N ASN A 547 -33.25 -13.16 -8.83
CA ASN A 547 -33.93 -13.64 -10.00
C ASN A 547 -33.71 -12.71 -11.22
N ASN A 548 -33.25 -13.28 -12.34
CA ASN A 548 -32.94 -12.50 -13.56
C ASN A 548 -34.21 -12.13 -14.34
N TRP A 549 -35.26 -12.94 -14.29
CA TRP A 549 -36.51 -12.67 -15.00
C TRP A 549 -37.23 -11.47 -14.38
N ILE A 550 -37.25 -11.39 -13.03
CA ILE A 550 -37.85 -10.26 -12.33
C ILE A 550 -37.06 -8.97 -12.60
N SER A 551 -35.70 -9.05 -12.58
CA SER A 551 -34.89 -7.89 -12.92
C SER A 551 -35.09 -7.39 -14.35
N ALA A 552 -35.23 -8.32 -15.32
CA ALA A 552 -35.52 -7.95 -16.70
C ALA A 552 -36.94 -7.38 -16.84
N TYR A 553 -37.89 -7.93 -16.09
CA TYR A 553 -39.26 -7.38 -16.05
C TYR A 553 -39.26 -5.95 -15.51
N LEU A 554 -38.58 -5.68 -14.38
CA LEU A 554 -38.43 -4.33 -13.84
C LEU A 554 -37.80 -3.37 -14.86
N MET A 555 -36.67 -3.76 -15.45
CA MET A 555 -36.01 -2.94 -16.47
C MET A 555 -36.94 -2.64 -17.67
N SER A 556 -37.84 -3.55 -18.02
CA SER A 556 -38.83 -3.30 -19.09
C SER A 556 -39.88 -2.25 -18.71
N LYS A 557 -40.03 -1.92 -17.44
CA LYS A 557 -40.93 -0.90 -16.90
C LYS A 557 -40.23 0.42 -16.62
N LEU A 558 -38.89 0.45 -16.65
CA LEU A 558 -38.05 1.57 -16.29
C LEU A 558 -37.29 2.08 -17.52
N ASN A 559 -36.73 3.30 -17.39
CA ASN A 559 -35.92 3.87 -18.47
C ASN A 559 -34.44 3.52 -18.27
N PRO A 560 -33.77 2.81 -19.20
CA PRO A 560 -32.36 2.47 -19.11
C PRO A 560 -31.43 3.67 -19.02
N GLN A 561 -31.76 4.85 -19.56
CA GLN A 561 -30.97 6.07 -19.45
C GLN A 561 -31.01 6.61 -18.02
N GLN A 562 -32.18 6.62 -17.37
CA GLN A 562 -32.33 6.98 -15.96
C GLN A 562 -31.52 6.03 -15.08
N PHE A 563 -31.48 4.74 -15.40
CA PHE A 563 -30.70 3.77 -14.69
C PHE A 563 -29.17 4.07 -14.79
N VAL A 564 -28.67 4.42 -15.98
CA VAL A 564 -27.27 4.86 -16.15
C VAL A 564 -26.99 6.13 -15.35
N GLN A 565 -27.92 7.10 -15.35
CA GLN A 565 -27.74 8.33 -14.57
C GLN A 565 -27.70 8.03 -13.07
N LEU A 566 -28.62 7.23 -12.57
CA LEU A 566 -28.65 6.80 -11.16
C LEU A 566 -27.35 6.09 -10.76
N LEU A 567 -26.78 5.23 -11.61
CA LEU A 567 -25.49 4.60 -11.35
C LEU A 567 -24.36 5.64 -11.19
N ARG A 568 -24.39 6.73 -11.97
CA ARG A 568 -23.42 7.85 -11.82
C ARG A 568 -23.62 8.58 -10.51
N ASP A 569 -24.85 8.80 -10.10
CA ASP A 569 -25.17 9.44 -8.81
C ASP A 569 -24.69 8.58 -7.64
N TYR A 570 -24.75 7.26 -7.77
CA TYR A 570 -24.10 6.29 -6.87
C TYR A 570 -22.56 6.27 -6.96
N GLY A 571 -21.96 7.09 -7.83
CA GLY A 571 -20.51 7.22 -8.00
C GLY A 571 -19.87 6.17 -8.91
N ILE A 572 -20.63 5.44 -9.69
CA ILE A 572 -20.15 4.49 -10.69
C ILE A 572 -19.93 5.24 -12.01
N ASN A 573 -18.71 5.75 -12.19
CA ASN A 573 -18.38 6.71 -13.25
C ASN A 573 -17.74 6.08 -14.50
N ASN A 574 -17.85 4.76 -14.71
CA ASN A 574 -17.31 4.14 -15.91
C ASN A 574 -18.05 4.63 -17.16
N PRO A 575 -17.39 5.35 -18.10
CA PRO A 575 -18.03 5.92 -19.29
C PRO A 575 -18.50 4.86 -20.31
N ASP A 576 -18.04 3.62 -20.18
CA ASP A 576 -18.43 2.52 -21.07
C ASP A 576 -19.72 1.81 -20.61
N ILE A 577 -20.38 2.34 -19.58
CA ILE A 577 -21.73 1.87 -19.19
C ILE A 577 -22.77 2.51 -20.09
N HIS A 578 -23.35 1.69 -20.94
CA HIS A 578 -24.35 2.11 -21.90
C HIS A 578 -25.78 1.67 -21.51
N ALA A 579 -26.73 2.54 -21.76
CA ALA A 579 -28.13 2.26 -21.50
C ALA A 579 -28.65 1.11 -22.37
N SER A 580 -29.01 0.02 -21.73
CA SER A 580 -29.59 -1.16 -22.40
C SER A 580 -30.42 -2.00 -21.42
N MET A 581 -31.39 -2.76 -21.98
CA MET A 581 -32.16 -3.72 -21.19
C MET A 581 -31.29 -4.72 -20.42
N SER A 582 -30.18 -5.18 -21.02
CA SER A 582 -29.27 -6.16 -20.40
C SER A 582 -28.49 -5.60 -19.22
N LEU A 583 -28.44 -4.27 -19.06
CA LEU A 583 -27.70 -3.62 -17.93
C LEU A 583 -28.25 -4.06 -16.57
N CYS A 584 -29.52 -4.47 -16.48
CA CYS A 584 -30.12 -5.03 -15.25
C CYS A 584 -29.43 -6.28 -14.69
N LEU A 585 -28.58 -6.95 -15.47
CA LEU A 585 -27.81 -8.14 -15.07
C LEU A 585 -26.33 -7.86 -14.87
N GLY A 586 -25.89 -6.59 -14.92
CA GLY A 586 -24.56 -6.15 -14.59
C GLY A 586 -23.44 -6.59 -15.55
N PRO A 587 -23.58 -6.40 -16.87
CA PRO A 587 -22.48 -6.65 -17.81
C PRO A 587 -21.39 -5.58 -17.76
N CYS A 588 -21.52 -4.57 -16.90
CA CYS A 588 -20.58 -3.47 -16.75
C CYS A 588 -19.45 -3.79 -15.75
N GLU A 589 -18.32 -3.13 -15.93
CA GLU A 589 -17.12 -3.29 -15.11
C GLU A 589 -16.99 -2.14 -14.10
N VAL A 590 -16.84 -2.50 -12.83
CA VAL A 590 -16.74 -1.56 -11.71
C VAL A 590 -15.67 -2.08 -10.73
N SER A 591 -15.02 -1.18 -9.97
CA SER A 591 -14.06 -1.54 -8.94
C SER A 591 -14.76 -1.90 -7.62
N VAL A 592 -14.06 -2.62 -6.75
CA VAL A 592 -14.55 -2.94 -5.39
C VAL A 592 -14.81 -1.66 -4.60
N SER A 593 -13.92 -0.68 -4.71
CA SER A 593 -14.03 0.62 -4.02
C SER A 593 -15.28 1.39 -4.45
N GLU A 594 -15.58 1.46 -5.74
CA GLU A 594 -16.81 2.09 -6.25
C GLU A 594 -18.08 1.37 -5.76
N MET A 595 -18.07 0.04 -5.76
CA MET A 595 -19.22 -0.75 -5.29
C MET A 595 -19.47 -0.60 -3.80
N VAL A 596 -18.42 -0.62 -2.96
CA VAL A 596 -18.54 -0.41 -1.51
C VAL A 596 -19.07 0.98 -1.22
N SER A 597 -18.53 2.01 -1.88
CA SER A 597 -19.03 3.39 -1.76
C SER A 597 -20.49 3.52 -2.16
N ALA A 598 -20.91 2.91 -3.28
CA ALA A 598 -22.28 2.97 -3.74
C ALA A 598 -23.27 2.31 -2.76
N TYR A 599 -22.88 1.20 -2.13
CA TYR A 599 -23.72 0.50 -1.15
C TYR A 599 -23.86 1.23 0.20
N THR A 600 -23.04 2.26 0.48
CA THR A 600 -23.23 3.07 1.70
C THR A 600 -24.60 3.72 1.74
N ALA A 601 -25.17 4.06 0.60
CA ALA A 601 -26.51 4.68 0.53
C ALA A 601 -27.60 3.80 1.16
N PHE A 602 -27.50 2.47 1.05
CA PHE A 602 -28.46 1.55 1.65
C PHE A 602 -28.31 1.43 3.18
N ALA A 603 -27.12 1.70 3.71
CA ALA A 603 -26.84 1.68 5.13
C ALA A 603 -26.93 3.08 5.79
N ASN A 604 -27.05 4.15 4.99
CA ASN A 604 -26.98 5.53 5.43
C ASN A 604 -28.13 6.39 4.84
N HIS A 605 -29.38 5.92 4.97
CA HIS A 605 -30.61 6.64 4.64
C HIS A 605 -30.64 7.27 3.24
N GLY A 606 -30.09 6.60 2.23
CA GLY A 606 -30.04 7.09 0.86
C GLY A 606 -28.87 8.00 0.53
N ILE A 607 -28.01 8.29 1.50
CA ILE A 607 -26.83 9.13 1.34
C ILE A 607 -25.62 8.24 0.99
N ARG A 608 -25.10 8.43 -0.20
CA ARG A 608 -23.84 7.80 -0.62
C ARG A 608 -22.67 8.57 -0.04
N THR A 609 -21.69 7.85 0.51
CA THR A 609 -20.46 8.40 1.09
C THR A 609 -19.24 7.95 0.26
N SER A 610 -18.38 8.88 -0.15
CA SER A 610 -17.13 8.53 -0.85
C SER A 610 -16.10 7.95 0.11
N PRO A 611 -15.19 7.04 -0.36
CA PRO A 611 -14.14 6.53 0.49
C PRO A 611 -13.21 7.63 0.97
N LEU A 612 -12.96 7.69 2.26
CA LEU A 612 -11.97 8.53 2.91
C LEU A 612 -10.77 7.66 3.30
N PHE A 613 -9.68 7.78 2.57
CA PHE A 613 -8.47 7.00 2.82
C PHE A 613 -7.50 7.69 3.77
N VAL A 614 -7.40 9.01 3.69
CA VAL A 614 -6.51 9.85 4.49
C VAL A 614 -7.35 10.87 5.24
N SER A 615 -7.16 10.97 6.55
CA SER A 615 -7.83 11.95 7.40
C SER A 615 -7.09 13.29 7.44
N ARG A 616 -5.76 13.24 7.54
CA ARG A 616 -4.90 14.42 7.58
C ARG A 616 -3.48 14.11 7.14
N ILE A 617 -2.76 15.16 6.77
CA ILE A 617 -1.32 15.15 6.49
C ILE A 617 -0.68 16.18 7.42
N GLU A 618 0.42 15.79 8.06
CA GLU A 618 1.27 16.66 8.88
C GLU A 618 2.66 16.77 8.24
N ASP A 619 3.36 17.86 8.56
CA ASP A 619 4.78 18.02 8.22
C ASP A 619 5.69 17.21 9.17
N ASN A 620 7.00 17.30 8.98
CA ASN A 620 7.99 16.63 9.82
C ASN A 620 8.04 17.19 11.26
N GLU A 621 7.54 18.39 11.50
CA GLU A 621 7.43 19.02 12.81
C GLU A 621 6.15 18.63 13.56
N GLY A 622 5.20 18.01 12.86
CA GLY A 622 3.90 17.60 13.41
C GLY A 622 2.79 18.64 13.22
N ASN A 623 3.01 19.69 12.43
CA ASN A 623 1.97 20.66 12.10
C ASN A 623 1.03 20.06 11.05
N THR A 624 -0.27 20.18 11.26
CA THR A 624 -1.26 19.74 10.27
C THR A 624 -1.27 20.70 9.07
N ILE A 625 -0.98 20.17 7.88
CA ILE A 625 -0.94 20.92 6.62
C ILE A 625 -2.15 20.66 5.71
N ALA A 626 -2.84 19.53 5.90
CA ALA A 626 -4.08 19.24 5.19
C ALA A 626 -4.99 18.34 6.03
N THR A 627 -6.31 18.53 5.89
CA THR A 627 -7.36 17.66 6.43
C THR A 627 -8.35 17.32 5.32
N PHE A 628 -8.91 16.10 5.37
CA PHE A 628 -9.83 15.61 4.35
C PHE A 628 -11.14 15.17 4.95
N GLN A 629 -12.22 15.33 4.18
CA GLN A 629 -13.56 14.92 4.52
C GLN A 629 -14.16 14.12 3.36
N PRO A 630 -15.04 13.15 3.61
CA PRO A 630 -15.70 12.42 2.56
C PRO A 630 -16.70 13.34 1.83
N ARG A 631 -16.90 13.08 0.55
CA ARG A 631 -18.02 13.67 -0.18
C ARG A 631 -19.25 12.81 0.05
N MET A 632 -20.35 13.47 0.34
CA MET A 632 -21.64 12.83 0.58
C MET A 632 -22.68 13.44 -0.36
N ASN A 633 -23.52 12.59 -0.92
CA ASN A 633 -24.65 13.02 -1.76
C ASN A 633 -25.83 12.09 -1.56
N GLU A 634 -27.00 12.66 -1.46
CA GLU A 634 -28.26 11.90 -1.51
C GLU A 634 -28.45 11.33 -2.92
N VAL A 635 -28.75 10.05 -3.03
CA VAL A 635 -28.92 9.33 -4.30
C VAL A 635 -30.32 8.76 -4.45
N ILE A 636 -30.96 8.46 -3.34
CA ILE A 636 -32.38 8.04 -3.25
C ILE A 636 -32.96 8.61 -1.95
N SER A 637 -34.28 8.73 -1.89
CA SER A 637 -34.97 9.20 -0.68
C SER A 637 -34.76 8.25 0.51
N ALA A 638 -34.82 8.79 1.74
CA ALA A 638 -34.65 7.99 2.95
C ALA A 638 -35.66 6.84 3.06
N ASP A 639 -36.92 7.06 2.66
CA ASP A 639 -37.95 6.03 2.65
C ASP A 639 -37.60 4.91 1.65
N ASN A 640 -37.20 5.25 0.42
CA ASN A 640 -36.80 4.26 -0.57
C ASN A 640 -35.50 3.53 -0.16
N ALA A 641 -34.61 4.18 0.56
CA ALA A 641 -33.44 3.52 1.16
C ALA A 641 -33.87 2.49 2.24
N MET A 642 -34.85 2.81 3.09
CA MET A 642 -35.40 1.86 4.07
C MET A 642 -36.12 0.68 3.39
N LYS A 643 -36.91 0.92 2.31
CA LYS A 643 -37.49 -0.16 1.49
C LYS A 643 -36.39 -1.09 0.96
N MET A 644 -35.33 -0.52 0.40
CA MET A 644 -34.18 -1.27 -0.12
C MET A 644 -33.44 -2.02 0.99
N LEU A 645 -33.22 -1.41 2.15
CA LEU A 645 -32.59 -2.04 3.32
C LEU A 645 -33.34 -3.30 3.74
N THR A 646 -34.70 -3.23 3.89
CA THR A 646 -35.51 -4.39 4.24
C THR A 646 -35.40 -5.52 3.21
N MET A 647 -35.37 -5.17 1.92
CA MET A 647 -35.19 -6.14 0.84
C MET A 647 -33.81 -6.79 0.88
N LEU A 648 -32.74 -6.02 1.19
CA LEU A 648 -31.37 -6.53 1.26
C LEU A 648 -31.12 -7.37 2.52
N MET A 649 -31.80 -7.10 3.63
CA MET A 649 -31.83 -8.02 4.78
C MET A 649 -32.49 -9.34 4.40
N GLY A 650 -33.55 -9.32 3.60
CA GLY A 650 -34.21 -10.52 3.06
C GLY A 650 -33.27 -11.40 2.21
N VAL A 651 -32.23 -10.85 1.58
CA VAL A 651 -31.20 -11.63 0.87
C VAL A 651 -30.40 -12.51 1.84
N VAL A 652 -30.19 -12.05 3.06
CA VAL A 652 -29.47 -12.79 4.12
C VAL A 652 -30.41 -13.81 4.79
N ASP A 653 -31.64 -13.42 5.10
CA ASP A 653 -32.53 -14.24 5.92
C ASP A 653 -33.24 -15.33 5.09
N GLN A 654 -33.55 -15.07 3.83
CA GLN A 654 -34.34 -15.96 2.97
C GLN A 654 -33.76 -16.17 1.57
N GLY A 655 -32.59 -15.59 1.28
CA GLY A 655 -32.06 -15.53 -0.06
C GLY A 655 -30.66 -16.14 -0.25
N THR A 656 -29.97 -15.65 -1.26
CA THR A 656 -28.68 -16.19 -1.74
C THR A 656 -27.53 -16.03 -0.74
N ALA A 657 -27.66 -15.17 0.26
CA ALA A 657 -26.68 -14.97 1.33
C ALA A 657 -27.01 -15.74 2.62
N GLY A 658 -28.01 -16.61 2.62
CA GLY A 658 -28.45 -17.37 3.79
C GLY A 658 -27.37 -18.17 4.49
N ARG A 659 -26.27 -18.52 3.79
CA ARG A 659 -25.09 -19.17 4.40
C ARG A 659 -24.50 -18.37 5.57
N LEU A 660 -24.67 -17.06 5.62
CA LEU A 660 -24.29 -16.25 6.78
C LEU A 660 -24.98 -16.72 8.04
N ARG A 661 -26.25 -17.06 7.96
CA ARG A 661 -27.03 -17.58 9.09
C ARG A 661 -26.67 -19.02 9.42
N TYR A 662 -26.91 -19.97 8.52
CA TYR A 662 -26.85 -21.41 8.85
C TYR A 662 -25.43 -21.99 8.86
N ARG A 663 -24.46 -21.40 8.14
CA ARG A 663 -23.08 -21.93 8.10
C ARG A 663 -22.12 -21.14 8.98
N TYR A 664 -22.30 -19.82 9.03
CA TYR A 664 -21.41 -18.94 9.76
C TYR A 664 -21.98 -18.46 11.10
N ASN A 665 -23.23 -18.78 11.42
CA ASN A 665 -23.92 -18.35 12.65
C ASN A 665 -23.76 -16.86 12.90
N MET A 666 -23.92 -16.05 11.83
CA MET A 666 -23.89 -14.60 11.93
C MET A 666 -25.24 -14.10 12.47
N GLU A 667 -25.18 -13.32 13.51
CA GLU A 667 -26.34 -12.70 14.16
C GLU A 667 -26.50 -11.23 13.73
N GLY A 668 -27.54 -10.56 14.23
CA GLY A 668 -27.82 -9.15 14.01
C GLY A 668 -28.42 -8.82 12.66
N GLN A 669 -28.60 -7.53 12.40
CA GLN A 669 -29.14 -7.00 11.16
C GLN A 669 -28.04 -6.89 10.10
N ILE A 670 -28.18 -7.60 9.01
CA ILE A 670 -27.21 -7.63 7.92
C ILE A 670 -27.96 -7.49 6.60
N GLY A 671 -27.64 -6.46 5.82
CA GLY A 671 -28.03 -6.36 4.44
C GLY A 671 -26.92 -6.90 3.54
N ALA A 672 -27.28 -7.60 2.45
CA ALA A 672 -26.25 -8.13 1.55
C ALA A 672 -26.74 -8.36 0.12
N LYS A 673 -25.76 -8.53 -0.78
CA LYS A 673 -25.99 -9.00 -2.17
C LYS A 673 -24.83 -9.85 -2.66
N THR A 674 -25.15 -11.01 -3.22
CA THR A 674 -24.23 -11.87 -3.95
C THR A 674 -24.20 -11.51 -5.42
N GLY A 675 -23.04 -11.61 -6.06
CA GLY A 675 -22.86 -11.49 -7.50
C GLY A 675 -22.11 -12.68 -8.07
N THR A 676 -22.56 -13.13 -9.21
CA THR A 676 -21.89 -14.15 -10.01
C THR A 676 -22.08 -13.78 -11.47
N THR A 677 -20.99 -13.73 -12.22
CA THR A 677 -21.04 -13.46 -13.65
C THR A 677 -21.17 -14.73 -14.45
N ASN A 678 -21.49 -14.59 -15.74
CA ASN A 678 -21.53 -15.71 -16.65
C ASN A 678 -20.18 -16.46 -16.62
N ASN A 679 -20.24 -17.78 -16.77
CA ASN A 679 -19.09 -18.69 -16.67
C ASN A 679 -18.36 -18.69 -15.34
N ASN A 680 -18.93 -18.13 -14.26
CA ASN A 680 -18.30 -18.09 -12.91
C ASN A 680 -16.97 -17.32 -12.86
N SER A 681 -16.76 -16.36 -13.78
CA SER A 681 -15.49 -15.62 -13.88
C SER A 681 -15.27 -14.64 -12.73
N ASP A 682 -16.36 -14.14 -12.14
CA ASP A 682 -16.32 -13.14 -11.08
C ASP A 682 -17.29 -13.53 -9.96
N GLY A 683 -16.77 -13.72 -8.78
CA GLY A 683 -17.52 -13.93 -7.55
C GLY A 683 -17.52 -12.67 -6.69
N TRP A 684 -18.68 -12.07 -6.48
CA TRP A 684 -18.86 -10.87 -5.67
C TRP A 684 -19.70 -11.14 -4.42
N PHE A 685 -19.35 -10.46 -3.35
CA PHE A 685 -20.19 -10.32 -2.18
C PHE A 685 -20.05 -8.93 -1.59
N ILE A 686 -21.15 -8.25 -1.36
CA ILE A 686 -21.19 -7.01 -0.60
C ILE A 686 -22.19 -7.22 0.53
N GLY A 687 -21.70 -7.08 1.76
CA GLY A 687 -22.51 -7.18 2.97
C GLY A 687 -22.30 -5.94 3.83
N PHE A 688 -23.33 -5.51 4.48
CA PHE A 688 -23.28 -4.35 5.34
C PHE A 688 -24.10 -4.51 6.61
N THR A 689 -23.65 -3.82 7.63
CA THR A 689 -24.27 -3.67 8.94
C THR A 689 -24.49 -2.18 9.21
N PRO A 690 -25.11 -1.76 10.30
CA PRO A 690 -25.25 -0.32 10.62
C PRO A 690 -23.90 0.44 10.67
N GLN A 691 -22.81 -0.27 10.96
CA GLN A 691 -21.50 0.32 11.24
C GLN A 691 -20.47 0.14 10.11
N LEU A 692 -20.66 -0.85 9.24
CA LEU A 692 -19.68 -1.19 8.19
C LEU A 692 -20.35 -1.62 6.90
N VAL A 693 -19.84 -1.14 5.77
CA VAL A 693 -20.10 -1.67 4.43
C VAL A 693 -18.82 -2.33 3.93
N THR A 694 -18.92 -3.59 3.55
CA THR A 694 -17.75 -4.39 3.19
C THR A 694 -18.00 -5.15 1.88
N GLY A 695 -17.14 -4.94 0.89
CA GLY A 695 -17.18 -5.61 -0.40
C GLY A 695 -15.99 -6.51 -0.63
N CYS A 696 -16.26 -7.65 -1.27
CA CYS A 696 -15.25 -8.61 -1.65
C CYS A 696 -15.49 -9.12 -3.07
N TRP A 697 -14.42 -9.25 -3.83
CA TRP A 697 -14.38 -9.88 -5.14
C TRP A 697 -13.29 -10.96 -5.17
N VAL A 698 -13.59 -12.07 -5.87
CA VAL A 698 -12.61 -13.14 -6.16
C VAL A 698 -12.82 -13.60 -7.61
N GLY A 699 -11.73 -13.84 -8.34
CA GLY A 699 -11.73 -14.34 -9.70
C GLY A 699 -10.33 -14.64 -10.23
N GLY A 700 -10.23 -15.14 -11.45
CA GLY A 700 -8.95 -15.26 -12.16
C GLY A 700 -8.47 -13.92 -12.71
N GLU A 701 -7.18 -13.85 -13.08
CA GLU A 701 -6.62 -12.67 -13.76
C GLU A 701 -7.36 -12.38 -15.08
N ASP A 702 -7.49 -13.40 -15.94
CA ASP A 702 -8.32 -13.36 -17.13
C ASP A 702 -9.71 -13.96 -16.84
N ARG A 703 -10.74 -13.49 -17.53
CA ARG A 703 -12.12 -14.01 -17.38
C ARG A 703 -12.27 -15.47 -17.80
N ASP A 704 -11.37 -15.95 -18.62
CA ASP A 704 -11.33 -17.33 -19.10
C ASP A 704 -10.63 -18.30 -18.13
N ILE A 705 -10.27 -17.81 -16.94
CA ILE A 705 -9.71 -18.56 -15.83
C ILE A 705 -10.71 -18.51 -14.68
N HIS A 706 -11.46 -19.58 -14.51
CA HIS A 706 -12.58 -19.64 -13.58
C HIS A 706 -12.93 -21.08 -13.21
N PHE A 707 -13.68 -21.27 -12.14
CA PHE A 707 -14.32 -22.56 -11.83
C PHE A 707 -15.36 -22.91 -12.88
N ASP A 708 -15.38 -24.15 -13.33
CA ASP A 708 -16.43 -24.64 -14.22
C ASP A 708 -17.72 -24.92 -13.46
N SER A 709 -17.59 -25.39 -12.20
CA SER A 709 -18.77 -25.68 -11.38
C SER A 709 -19.37 -24.41 -10.78
N MET A 710 -20.69 -24.24 -10.90
CA MET A 710 -21.44 -23.16 -10.26
C MET A 710 -21.31 -23.23 -8.72
N SER A 711 -21.23 -24.40 -8.14
CA SER A 711 -21.12 -24.59 -6.68
C SER A 711 -19.85 -23.97 -6.11
N MET A 712 -18.75 -23.98 -6.85
CA MET A 712 -17.48 -23.37 -6.45
C MET A 712 -17.36 -21.92 -6.95
N GLY A 713 -17.82 -21.62 -8.17
CA GLY A 713 -17.63 -20.33 -8.85
C GLY A 713 -18.68 -19.27 -8.53
N GLN A 714 -19.69 -19.56 -7.69
CA GLN A 714 -20.66 -18.55 -7.29
C GLN A 714 -20.13 -17.62 -6.19
N GLY A 715 -20.56 -16.36 -6.16
CA GLY A 715 -20.16 -15.37 -5.16
C GLY A 715 -20.39 -15.79 -3.71
N ALA A 716 -21.45 -16.57 -3.46
CA ALA A 716 -21.74 -17.17 -2.13
C ALA A 716 -20.69 -18.19 -1.69
N THR A 717 -19.85 -18.72 -2.58
CA THR A 717 -18.73 -19.63 -2.26
C THR A 717 -17.40 -18.92 -2.35
N MET A 718 -17.21 -18.04 -3.34
CA MET A 718 -15.93 -17.37 -3.57
C MET A 718 -15.70 -16.20 -2.61
N ALA A 719 -16.67 -15.30 -2.44
CA ALA A 719 -16.47 -14.02 -1.76
C ALA A 719 -17.15 -13.91 -0.38
N LEU A 720 -18.37 -14.40 -0.22
CA LEU A 720 -19.12 -14.33 1.04
C LEU A 720 -18.35 -14.89 2.26
N PRO A 721 -17.61 -16.02 2.16
CA PRO A 721 -16.88 -16.55 3.31
C PRO A 721 -15.78 -15.61 3.82
N ILE A 722 -15.15 -14.82 2.95
CA ILE A 722 -14.13 -13.83 3.34
C ILE A 722 -14.76 -12.78 4.24
N TRP A 723 -15.92 -12.25 3.84
CA TRP A 723 -16.69 -11.30 4.63
C TRP A 723 -17.06 -11.89 6.00
N ALA A 724 -17.57 -13.13 6.02
CA ALA A 724 -17.97 -13.78 7.27
C ALA A 724 -16.81 -14.02 8.24
N ILE A 725 -15.63 -14.43 7.73
CA ILE A 725 -14.42 -14.65 8.54
C ILE A 725 -13.94 -13.31 9.11
N PHE A 726 -13.92 -12.26 8.29
CA PHE A 726 -13.54 -10.91 8.71
C PHE A 726 -14.46 -10.38 9.80
N MET A 727 -15.78 -10.38 9.60
CA MET A 727 -16.75 -9.86 10.56
C MET A 727 -16.75 -10.63 11.88
N LYS A 728 -16.54 -11.95 11.85
CA LYS A 728 -16.38 -12.73 13.08
C LYS A 728 -15.19 -12.27 13.92
N LYS A 729 -14.08 -11.94 13.29
CA LYS A 729 -12.89 -11.42 13.99
C LYS A 729 -13.15 -10.01 14.54
N VAL A 730 -13.81 -9.15 13.74
CA VAL A 730 -14.19 -7.80 14.15
C VAL A 730 -15.10 -7.84 15.39
N TYR A 731 -16.13 -8.67 15.38
CA TYR A 731 -17.05 -8.81 16.52
C TYR A 731 -16.43 -9.52 17.73
N ALA A 732 -15.41 -10.34 17.52
CA ALA A 732 -14.69 -10.99 18.61
C ALA A 732 -13.68 -10.07 19.32
N ASP A 733 -13.39 -8.90 18.75
CA ASP A 733 -12.49 -7.90 19.33
C ASP A 733 -13.28 -6.72 19.95
N PRO A 734 -13.53 -6.73 21.25
CA PRO A 734 -14.33 -5.68 21.90
C PRO A 734 -13.65 -4.30 21.88
N THR A 735 -12.33 -4.25 21.65
CA THR A 735 -11.58 -2.99 21.59
C THR A 735 -11.90 -2.17 20.34
N LEU A 736 -12.52 -2.77 19.33
CA LEU A 736 -12.95 -2.12 18.10
C LEU A 736 -14.29 -1.38 18.24
N GLY A 737 -15.11 -1.73 19.24
CA GLY A 737 -16.41 -1.09 19.48
C GLY A 737 -17.52 -1.50 18.49
N PHE A 738 -17.34 -2.57 17.70
CA PHE A 738 -18.37 -3.11 16.81
C PHE A 738 -19.18 -4.20 17.51
N SER A 739 -20.50 -4.19 17.31
CA SER A 739 -21.41 -5.14 17.91
C SER A 739 -22.42 -5.71 16.90
N PRO A 740 -22.66 -7.03 16.92
CA PRO A 740 -23.74 -7.61 16.12
C PRO A 740 -25.13 -7.20 16.59
N MET A 741 -25.25 -6.63 17.81
CA MET A 741 -26.54 -6.16 18.38
C MET A 741 -26.95 -4.78 17.88
N GLU A 742 -26.06 -4.08 17.20
CA GLU A 742 -26.38 -2.77 16.61
C GLU A 742 -27.47 -2.93 15.53
N LYS A 743 -28.42 -2.01 15.54
CA LYS A 743 -29.58 -2.04 14.64
C LYS A 743 -29.56 -0.86 13.69
N PHE A 744 -30.11 -1.07 12.50
CA PHE A 744 -30.43 0.03 11.60
C PHE A 744 -31.56 0.86 12.22
N ASP A 745 -31.52 2.15 11.92
CA ASP A 745 -32.55 3.10 12.34
C ASP A 745 -33.80 2.92 11.43
N ILE A 746 -34.61 1.93 11.75
CA ILE A 746 -35.88 1.63 11.09
C ILE A 746 -36.98 1.81 12.15
N PRO A 747 -37.99 2.67 11.92
CA PRO A 747 -39.12 2.82 12.81
C PRO A 747 -39.82 1.49 13.09
N ALA A 748 -40.28 1.27 14.34
CA ALA A 748 -40.89 -0.02 14.72
C ALA A 748 -42.19 -0.34 13.97
N ASP A 749 -42.88 0.70 13.52
CA ASP A 749 -44.14 0.63 12.75
C ASP A 749 -43.95 0.77 11.23
N TYR A 750 -42.69 0.80 10.76
CA TYR A 750 -42.38 0.97 9.36
C TYR A 750 -42.95 -0.14 8.48
N ASN A 751 -43.78 0.24 7.52
CA ASN A 751 -44.36 -0.66 6.53
C ASN A 751 -43.72 -0.45 5.14
N PRO A 752 -42.78 -1.29 4.71
CA PRO A 752 -42.12 -1.14 3.42
C PRO A 752 -43.05 -1.34 2.21
N CYS A 753 -44.28 -1.77 2.47
CA CYS A 753 -45.29 -2.03 1.42
C CYS A 753 -46.35 -0.92 1.28
N ALA A 754 -46.27 0.15 2.12
CA ALA A 754 -47.10 1.31 1.96
C ALA A 754 -46.78 2.05 0.67
N SER A 755 -47.81 2.46 -0.09
CA SER A 755 -47.63 3.32 -1.28
C SER A 755 -47.53 4.78 -0.83
N GLN A 756 -46.69 5.59 -1.45
CA GLN A 756 -46.54 7.02 -1.14
C GLN A 756 -47.84 7.83 -1.35
N THR A 757 -48.83 7.25 -1.99
CA THR A 757 -50.12 7.88 -2.25
C THR A 757 -51.09 7.78 -1.07
N GLU A 758 -50.81 6.99 -0.04
CA GLU A 758 -51.71 6.84 1.12
C GLU A 758 -51.36 7.80 2.25
N ASP A 759 -50.13 8.34 2.33
CA ASP A 759 -49.71 9.27 3.39
C ASP A 759 -50.01 10.78 3.09
N GLU A 760 -50.32 11.16 1.83
CA GLU A 760 -50.73 12.54 1.48
C GLU A 760 -52.24 12.81 1.67
N PHE A 761 -53.03 11.75 1.91
CA PHE A 761 -54.48 11.90 2.23
C PHE A 761 -54.81 11.33 3.62
N GLY A 762 -53.96 11.58 4.61
CA GLY A 762 -54.29 11.40 6.01
C GLY A 762 -55.34 12.41 6.41
N GLU A 763 -56.60 11.94 6.62
CA GLU A 763 -57.69 12.54 7.41
C GLU A 763 -57.54 14.03 7.80
N GLU A 764 -57.52 14.94 6.83
CA GLU A 764 -58.05 16.30 7.04
C GLU A 764 -59.42 16.39 6.43
N GLY A 765 -60.37 16.29 7.34
CA GLY A 765 -61.75 16.77 7.32
C GLY A 765 -62.43 17.04 5.98
N ILE A 766 -63.10 16.03 5.43
CA ILE A 766 -64.31 16.30 4.62
C ILE A 766 -65.46 16.53 5.62
N ASP A 767 -65.39 17.66 6.32
CA ASP A 767 -66.52 18.11 7.15
C ASP A 767 -66.60 19.64 7.26
N GLU A 768 -66.43 20.38 6.18
CA GLU A 768 -66.79 21.79 6.16
C GLU A 768 -66.89 22.37 4.73
N VAL A 769 -67.75 21.87 3.87
CA VAL A 769 -68.28 22.68 2.75
C VAL A 769 -69.64 22.11 2.35
N PHE A 770 -70.63 22.11 3.24
CA PHE A 770 -72.05 22.15 2.90
C PHE A 770 -72.84 22.66 4.14
N GLU A 771 -72.81 23.99 4.36
CA GLU A 771 -73.93 24.82 4.84
C GLU A 771 -73.98 26.13 4.05
#